data_51e94422f81bfcffd34f0baeec8f5e95
#
_entry.id   51e94422f81bfcffd34f0baeec8f5e95
#
_cell.length_a   1.000
_cell.length_b   1.000
_cell.length_c   1.000
_cell.angle_alpha   90.00
_cell.angle_beta   90.00
_cell.angle_gamma   90.00
#
_symmetry.space_group_name_H-M   'P 1'
#
loop_
_entity.id
_entity.type
_entity.pdbx_description
1 polymer ?
#
loop_
_entity_poly.entity_id
_entity_poly.type
_entity_poly.pdbx_seq_one_letter_code
_entity_poly.pdbx_strand_id
1 'polypeptide(L)'
;REGGAGRCSGNAQGNGQEQSGLDSLSLIPSLNGGRLDAAREAHTSTRPSARTMALLIPAPRGPILDRHGEPLAVTQVAYQLALKFEIFENPDRSRVVEFARNCLEQAEKIAGKAWTFSDDQFWKHYEHRRWLPLPLTNVIRAEDAEKLKDKVKNVRGLQLMPIYIRYYPEKSVAGHIGGYVGSRGKLPTGPINHMDPLFEQVEGRAGLEKEFNKALTGTPGVWRLMFDEDGNKILDELQIRPKPGGAVVTTLNLKWQRDAERILSRGKRRGAMVVLDCVTGEILVMASTPSYDPNLFIPNISQKDYDALRNDPAGPLGARAFQGRYPPASTFKVMTVASALKNRKITEDSVIDCPASIPIGNHVFKNWSKVPLGPANCVRALAMSNNPFMYQMGLRLGAEALMDTARAFGLGERTGLPLPDDPGLVPTSEYMIRNYKRDFMPGDAANLSIGQGPLLATPLQVAHMMAGVANGYLPRLQLIKQIQDGNSNVVYAPRPQEVQRPLPDYEKALASVRKGMKAVIEGGTGGRARLSYSSIAGKSGTAQWGPEREDKRLAWFAGFMPYENPRFAYVVLHEGRPHETLGGGAVAAPIVKEFFELEKKDIKAIIDPPKDDIPVAEPVEETSATEAAAIREQGRVPAVVPDNLPPGLYDPEGMEPIKVHEIPADLDDSSDAEIKATPVGGVQRSARRTAPPLSEDPSAAPLAPRRGDSDYIPGLPRQIPRHLNHTVPVTSPAPRAPMPADDIPMAEPL
;
A
#
# COMPACT_ATOMS: atom_id res chain seq x y z
N ARG A 1 -28.29 -58.02 -39.70
CA ARG A 1 -28.88 -57.87 -41.06
C ARG A 1 -28.82 -56.43 -41.43
N GLU A 2 -27.82 -56.12 -42.23
CA GLU A 2 -27.94 -55.60 -43.60
C GLU A 2 -28.38 -54.15 -43.60
N GLY A 3 -27.77 -53.23 -44.17
CA GLY A 3 -26.80 -53.14 -45.25
C GLY A 3 -27.03 -51.76 -45.86
N GLY A 4 -26.04 -51.22 -46.48
CA GLY A 4 -26.28 -50.16 -47.44
C GLY A 4 -25.32 -48.98 -47.39
N ALA A 5 -24.37 -49.04 -48.28
CA ALA A 5 -23.49 -47.93 -48.65
C ALA A 5 -24.24 -46.83 -49.39
N GLY A 6 -23.91 -45.58 -49.12
CA GLY A 6 -24.38 -44.42 -49.90
C GLY A 6 -23.36 -43.29 -49.79
N ARG A 7 -22.52 -43.15 -50.83
CA ARG A 7 -21.70 -41.95 -51.07
C ARG A 7 -22.60 -40.79 -51.45
N CYS A 8 -22.47 -39.64 -50.80
CA CYS A 8 -22.77 -38.34 -51.38
C CYS A 8 -21.84 -37.29 -50.86
N SER A 9 -21.16 -36.66 -51.73
CA SER A 9 -20.38 -35.43 -51.63
C SER A 9 -21.24 -34.27 -51.09
N GLY A 10 -20.77 -33.61 -50.05
CA GLY A 10 -21.40 -32.40 -49.51
C GLY A 10 -20.38 -31.48 -48.93
N ASN A 11 -20.27 -30.30 -49.48
CA ASN A 11 -19.45 -29.17 -49.08
C ASN A 11 -19.52 -28.92 -47.58
N ALA A 12 -18.40 -29.00 -46.90
CA ALA A 12 -18.23 -28.48 -45.57
C ALA A 12 -17.73 -27.03 -45.65
N GLN A 13 -18.63 -26.10 -45.42
CA GLN A 13 -18.27 -24.75 -44.98
C GLN A 13 -17.72 -24.89 -43.57
N GLY A 14 -16.42 -24.71 -43.45
CA GLY A 14 -15.73 -24.63 -42.16
C GLY A 14 -16.05 -23.32 -41.50
N ASN A 15 -16.75 -23.37 -40.40
CA ASN A 15 -16.75 -22.29 -39.40
C ASN A 15 -15.37 -22.23 -38.78
N GLY A 16 -14.58 -21.25 -39.22
CA GLY A 16 -13.35 -20.86 -38.54
C GLY A 16 -13.73 -20.14 -37.23
N GLN A 17 -13.72 -20.87 -36.15
CA GLN A 17 -13.61 -20.22 -34.85
C GLN A 17 -12.18 -19.68 -34.74
N GLU A 18 -12.10 -18.35 -34.71
CA GLU A 18 -10.87 -17.61 -34.50
C GLU A 18 -10.27 -17.98 -33.12
N GLN A 19 -9.11 -18.56 -33.15
CA GLN A 19 -8.20 -18.64 -32.00
C GLN A 19 -7.69 -17.23 -31.70
N SER A 20 -8.39 -16.49 -30.86
CA SER A 20 -8.11 -15.09 -30.55
C SER A 20 -7.37 -14.88 -29.21
N GLY A 21 -6.56 -15.80 -28.78
CA GLY A 21 -5.99 -15.70 -27.43
C GLY A 21 -4.47 -15.64 -27.30
N LEU A 22 -3.73 -16.21 -28.23
CA LEU A 22 -2.27 -16.34 -28.12
C LEU A 22 -1.47 -15.42 -29.05
N ASP A 23 -2.13 -14.80 -29.99
CA ASP A 23 -1.49 -13.91 -30.95
C ASP A 23 -1.22 -12.48 -30.45
N SER A 24 -1.53 -12.16 -29.19
CA SER A 24 -1.28 -10.81 -28.66
C SER A 24 0.21 -10.44 -28.53
N LEU A 25 1.11 -11.40 -28.56
CA LEU A 25 2.56 -11.15 -28.67
C LEU A 25 3.06 -11.10 -30.11
N SER A 26 2.30 -11.62 -31.07
CA SER A 26 2.51 -11.39 -32.50
C SER A 26 2.00 -10.01 -32.93
N LEU A 27 1.51 -9.24 -32.01
CA LEU A 27 0.95 -7.89 -32.19
C LEU A 27 1.98 -6.77 -32.27
N ILE A 28 3.22 -7.09 -32.25
CA ILE A 28 4.09 -6.24 -33.02
C ILE A 28 3.66 -6.52 -34.45
N PRO A 29 3.16 -5.48 -35.19
CA PRO A 29 2.51 -5.69 -36.46
C PRO A 29 3.33 -6.66 -37.24
N SER A 30 2.69 -7.70 -37.68
CA SER A 30 3.37 -8.70 -38.45
C SER A 30 4.39 -7.99 -39.29
N LEU A 31 5.52 -7.98 -38.80
CA LEU A 31 6.68 -8.05 -39.58
C LEU A 31 6.40 -9.38 -40.28
N ASN A 32 5.52 -9.36 -41.27
CA ASN A 32 5.19 -10.47 -42.11
C ASN A 32 6.46 -10.79 -42.92
N GLY A 33 7.49 -11.14 -42.19
CA GLY A 33 8.57 -11.90 -42.71
C GLY A 33 7.96 -13.25 -43.01
N GLY A 34 7.75 -13.53 -44.28
CA GLY A 34 7.49 -14.88 -44.68
C GLY A 34 8.48 -15.79 -43.95
N ARG A 35 8.07 -16.99 -43.59
CA ARG A 35 8.99 -18.03 -43.11
C ARG A 35 10.24 -17.98 -44.01
N LEU A 36 11.33 -17.47 -43.42
CA LEU A 36 12.64 -17.68 -44.08
C LEU A 36 12.80 -19.20 -44.07
N ASP A 37 13.01 -19.80 -45.24
CA ASP A 37 13.35 -21.19 -45.28
C ASP A 37 14.70 -21.38 -44.55
N ALA A 38 14.96 -22.55 -44.00
CA ALA A 38 16.16 -22.82 -43.23
C ALA A 38 17.46 -22.54 -44.02
N ALA A 39 17.44 -22.63 -45.37
CA ALA A 39 18.54 -22.30 -46.22
C ALA A 39 18.86 -20.80 -46.25
N ARG A 40 17.83 -19.95 -46.14
CA ARG A 40 17.98 -18.50 -46.10
C ARG A 40 18.47 -18.03 -44.71
N GLU A 41 18.02 -18.67 -43.64
CA GLU A 41 18.54 -18.45 -42.29
C GLU A 41 20.03 -18.83 -42.17
N ALA A 42 20.42 -20.00 -42.66
CA ALA A 42 21.81 -20.43 -42.67
C ALA A 42 22.71 -19.49 -43.49
N HIS A 43 22.20 -18.95 -44.61
CA HIS A 43 22.96 -18.04 -45.46
C HIS A 43 23.15 -16.64 -44.83
N THR A 44 22.17 -16.17 -44.04
CA THR A 44 22.24 -14.87 -43.38
C THR A 44 23.07 -14.90 -42.12
N SER A 45 23.06 -16.03 -41.36
CA SER A 45 23.88 -16.18 -40.16
C SER A 45 25.38 -16.26 -40.41
N THR A 46 25.80 -16.62 -41.63
CA THR A 46 27.21 -16.76 -42.02
C THR A 46 27.78 -15.52 -42.69
N ARG A 47 27.00 -14.44 -42.92
CA ARG A 47 27.53 -13.22 -43.52
C ARG A 47 28.28 -12.41 -42.48
N PRO A 48 29.59 -12.12 -42.68
CA PRO A 48 30.41 -11.39 -41.69
C PRO A 48 29.96 -9.95 -41.41
N SER A 49 29.17 -9.37 -42.30
CA SER A 49 28.71 -7.98 -42.29
C SER A 49 27.25 -7.81 -41.80
N ALA A 50 26.54 -8.90 -41.51
CA ALA A 50 25.18 -8.80 -40.99
C ALA A 50 25.16 -8.18 -39.58
N ARG A 51 24.42 -7.08 -39.40
CA ARG A 51 24.25 -6.42 -38.11
C ARG A 51 23.06 -7.00 -37.37
N THR A 52 23.32 -7.67 -36.23
CA THR A 52 22.28 -8.19 -35.37
C THR A 52 22.00 -7.25 -34.17
N MET A 53 20.77 -6.98 -33.92
CA MET A 53 20.30 -6.19 -32.76
C MET A 53 19.29 -6.99 -31.97
N ALA A 54 19.35 -6.87 -30.64
CA ALA A 54 18.35 -7.38 -29.73
C ALA A 54 17.66 -6.20 -29.03
N LEU A 55 16.34 -6.27 -28.90
CA LEU A 55 15.51 -5.31 -28.17
C LEU A 55 14.83 -6.02 -27.01
N LEU A 56 14.68 -5.32 -25.88
CA LEU A 56 13.95 -5.86 -24.72
C LEU A 56 12.46 -5.59 -24.86
N ILE A 57 11.67 -6.66 -24.69
CA ILE A 57 10.22 -6.56 -24.56
C ILE A 57 9.89 -6.61 -23.07
N PRO A 58 9.31 -5.55 -22.47
CA PRO A 58 8.89 -5.57 -21.08
C PRO A 58 7.90 -6.71 -20.83
N ALA A 59 8.07 -7.40 -19.71
CA ALA A 59 7.13 -8.42 -19.26
C ALA A 59 5.88 -7.78 -18.63
N PRO A 60 4.72 -8.45 -18.70
CA PRO A 60 3.56 -8.06 -17.90
C PRO A 60 3.91 -8.08 -16.41
N ARG A 61 3.56 -7.01 -15.70
CA ARG A 61 3.77 -6.92 -14.26
C ARG A 61 2.77 -7.80 -13.53
N GLY A 62 3.22 -8.58 -12.55
CA GLY A 62 2.41 -9.48 -11.75
C GLY A 62 1.30 -8.78 -10.96
N PRO A 63 0.20 -9.45 -10.62
CA PRO A 63 -0.92 -8.85 -9.91
C PRO A 63 -0.62 -8.66 -8.42
N ILE A 64 -1.33 -7.69 -7.81
CA ILE A 64 -1.50 -7.58 -6.37
C ILE A 64 -2.94 -7.97 -6.07
N LEU A 65 -3.11 -8.97 -5.21
CA LEU A 65 -4.39 -9.60 -4.92
C LEU A 65 -4.74 -9.46 -3.45
N ASP A 66 -6.02 -9.51 -3.13
CA ASP A 66 -6.52 -9.69 -1.79
C ASP A 66 -6.37 -11.15 -1.33
N ARG A 67 -6.82 -11.48 -0.12
CA ARG A 67 -6.76 -12.83 0.46
C ARG A 67 -7.61 -13.87 -0.27
N HIS A 68 -8.59 -13.45 -1.08
CA HIS A 68 -9.52 -14.28 -1.86
C HIS A 68 -9.16 -14.32 -3.34
N GLY A 69 -8.10 -13.62 -3.77
CA GLY A 69 -7.68 -13.53 -5.16
C GLY A 69 -8.31 -12.36 -5.92
N GLU A 70 -9.10 -11.50 -5.26
CA GLU A 70 -9.65 -10.30 -5.91
C GLU A 70 -8.52 -9.27 -6.19
N PRO A 71 -8.50 -8.66 -7.38
CA PRO A 71 -7.38 -7.83 -7.80
C PRO A 71 -7.43 -6.41 -7.25
N LEU A 72 -6.37 -6.01 -6.53
CA LEU A 72 -6.08 -4.61 -6.20
C LEU A 72 -5.33 -3.91 -7.34
N ALA A 73 -4.46 -4.64 -8.05
CA ALA A 73 -3.72 -4.12 -9.18
C ALA A 73 -3.40 -5.24 -10.18
N VAL A 74 -3.65 -4.98 -11.47
CA VAL A 74 -3.41 -5.93 -12.57
C VAL A 74 -2.70 -5.24 -13.72
N THR A 75 -2.17 -6.03 -14.65
CA THR A 75 -1.69 -5.54 -15.95
C THR A 75 -2.76 -5.83 -16.99
N GLN A 76 -3.12 -4.83 -17.78
CA GLN A 76 -4.07 -4.95 -18.88
C GLN A 76 -3.39 -4.63 -20.21
N VAL A 77 -3.94 -5.18 -21.30
CA VAL A 77 -3.60 -4.76 -22.65
C VAL A 77 -4.36 -3.48 -22.95
N ALA A 78 -3.65 -2.48 -23.41
CA ALA A 78 -4.19 -1.26 -23.98
C ALA A 78 -3.51 -1.01 -25.32
N TYR A 79 -3.89 0.03 -26.02
CA TYR A 79 -3.39 0.31 -27.36
C TYR A 79 -2.91 1.75 -27.50
N GLN A 80 -2.04 1.96 -28.48
CA GLN A 80 -1.65 3.28 -28.97
C GLN A 80 -1.85 3.29 -30.48
N LEU A 81 -2.31 4.39 -31.05
CA LEU A 81 -2.14 4.62 -32.48
C LEU A 81 -0.67 4.89 -32.73
N ALA A 82 -0.10 4.19 -33.67
CA ALA A 82 1.30 4.31 -34.02
C ALA A 82 1.47 4.47 -35.52
N LEU A 83 2.46 5.27 -35.90
CA LEU A 83 2.90 5.45 -37.26
C LEU A 83 3.94 4.37 -37.63
N LYS A 84 3.64 3.58 -38.64
CA LYS A 84 4.56 2.62 -39.26
C LYS A 84 5.08 3.26 -40.54
N PHE A 85 6.36 3.58 -40.56
CA PHE A 85 7.00 4.13 -41.74
C PHE A 85 7.07 3.08 -42.85
N GLU A 86 6.98 3.57 -44.11
CA GLU A 86 7.26 2.80 -45.31
C GLU A 86 8.76 2.82 -45.59
N ILE A 87 9.21 1.88 -46.40
CA ILE A 87 10.55 1.88 -46.96
C ILE A 87 10.50 2.76 -48.20
N PHE A 88 11.17 3.91 -48.17
CA PHE A 88 11.30 4.80 -49.29
C PHE A 88 12.59 4.43 -50.08
N GLU A 89 12.47 4.25 -51.38
CA GLU A 89 13.63 3.91 -52.26
C GLU A 89 14.71 4.99 -52.23
N ASN A 90 14.34 6.25 -52.18
CA ASN A 90 15.25 7.38 -51.99
C ASN A 90 14.68 8.29 -50.90
N PRO A 91 15.02 8.04 -49.64
CA PRO A 91 14.43 8.78 -48.52
C PRO A 91 14.91 10.24 -48.53
N ASP A 92 14.03 11.14 -48.92
CA ASP A 92 14.16 12.58 -48.74
C ASP A 92 13.36 13.01 -47.50
N ARG A 93 13.93 13.91 -46.70
CA ARG A 93 13.32 14.41 -45.48
C ARG A 93 11.91 14.96 -45.72
N SER A 94 11.71 15.71 -46.80
CA SER A 94 10.40 16.29 -47.13
C SER A 94 9.33 15.20 -47.30
N ARG A 95 9.62 14.17 -48.10
CA ARG A 95 8.67 13.08 -48.38
C ARG A 95 8.34 12.26 -47.13
N VAL A 96 9.35 11.97 -46.31
CA VAL A 96 9.15 11.22 -45.04
C VAL A 96 8.30 12.00 -44.06
N VAL A 97 8.58 13.30 -43.91
CA VAL A 97 7.81 14.17 -43.02
C VAL A 97 6.38 14.39 -43.54
N GLU A 98 6.20 14.59 -44.85
CA GLU A 98 4.87 14.70 -45.46
C GLU A 98 4.01 13.45 -45.20
N PHE A 99 4.60 12.26 -45.45
CA PHE A 99 3.94 11.00 -45.14
C PHE A 99 3.54 10.91 -43.65
N ALA A 100 4.45 11.25 -42.74
CA ALA A 100 4.18 11.22 -41.30
C ALA A 100 3.09 12.22 -40.88
N ARG A 101 3.09 13.43 -41.45
CA ARG A 101 2.06 14.46 -41.25
C ARG A 101 0.68 13.99 -41.68
N ASN A 102 0.59 13.40 -42.88
CA ASN A 102 -0.65 12.84 -43.39
C ASN A 102 -1.18 11.73 -42.49
N CYS A 103 -0.33 10.85 -42.01
CA CYS A 103 -0.72 9.82 -41.04
C CYS A 103 -1.17 10.40 -39.71
N LEU A 104 -0.47 11.44 -39.18
CA LEU A 104 -0.88 12.12 -37.95
C LEU A 104 -2.28 12.77 -38.11
N GLU A 105 -2.53 13.47 -39.22
CA GLU A 105 -3.83 14.08 -39.49
C GLU A 105 -4.96 13.05 -39.53
N GLN A 106 -4.72 11.88 -40.16
CA GLN A 106 -5.69 10.79 -40.17
C GLN A 106 -5.89 10.21 -38.76
N ALA A 107 -4.80 10.05 -37.97
CA ALA A 107 -4.89 9.58 -36.60
C ALA A 107 -5.71 10.55 -35.73
N GLU A 108 -5.53 11.87 -35.90
CA GLU A 108 -6.27 12.91 -35.21
C GLU A 108 -7.77 12.89 -35.56
N LYS A 109 -8.08 12.70 -36.85
CA LYS A 109 -9.48 12.55 -37.30
C LYS A 109 -10.14 11.29 -36.72
N ILE A 110 -9.42 10.18 -36.69
CA ILE A 110 -9.93 8.90 -36.19
C ILE A 110 -10.17 8.98 -34.66
N ALA A 111 -9.23 9.58 -33.93
CA ALA A 111 -9.28 9.64 -32.46
C ALA A 111 -10.04 10.85 -31.91
N GLY A 112 -10.35 11.85 -32.77
CA GLY A 112 -11.02 13.08 -32.35
C GLY A 112 -10.18 13.96 -31.44
N LYS A 113 -8.84 13.87 -31.52
CA LYS A 113 -7.90 14.57 -30.64
C LYS A 113 -6.63 14.93 -31.42
N ALA A 114 -6.13 16.16 -31.23
CA ALA A 114 -4.89 16.61 -31.84
C ALA A 114 -3.66 16.31 -30.97
N TRP A 115 -2.54 16.06 -31.62
CA TRP A 115 -1.22 15.86 -31.01
C TRP A 115 -0.17 16.72 -31.70
N THR A 116 0.83 17.12 -30.93
CA THR A 116 1.91 17.96 -31.46
C THR A 116 3.18 17.14 -31.66
N PHE A 117 3.61 17.02 -32.93
CA PHE A 117 4.89 16.45 -33.31
C PHE A 117 5.65 17.46 -34.18
N SER A 118 6.95 17.57 -33.95
CA SER A 118 7.82 18.35 -34.84
C SER A 118 8.31 17.49 -36.02
N ASP A 119 8.65 18.15 -37.13
CA ASP A 119 9.24 17.49 -38.31
C ASP A 119 10.54 16.78 -37.95
N ASP A 120 11.31 17.36 -37.02
CA ASP A 120 12.54 16.75 -36.52
C ASP A 120 12.29 15.44 -35.75
N GLN A 121 11.18 15.32 -35.02
CA GLN A 121 10.84 14.08 -34.36
C GLN A 121 10.51 12.97 -35.35
N PHE A 122 9.77 13.27 -36.42
CA PHE A 122 9.48 12.32 -37.50
C PHE A 122 10.72 11.88 -38.21
N TRP A 123 11.56 12.86 -38.61
CA TRP A 123 12.78 12.59 -39.33
C TRP A 123 13.79 11.76 -38.53
N LYS A 124 14.05 12.15 -37.25
CA LYS A 124 14.94 11.42 -36.36
C LYS A 124 14.46 9.99 -36.10
N HIS A 125 13.13 9.80 -35.94
CA HIS A 125 12.60 8.46 -35.78
C HIS A 125 12.79 7.64 -37.04
N TYR A 126 12.52 8.19 -38.23
CA TYR A 126 12.76 7.53 -39.48
C TYR A 126 14.24 7.19 -39.69
N GLU A 127 15.13 8.09 -39.44
CA GLU A 127 16.57 7.92 -39.59
C GLU A 127 17.12 6.81 -38.68
N HIS A 128 16.68 6.76 -37.44
CA HIS A 128 17.28 5.89 -36.44
C HIS A 128 16.43 4.65 -36.10
N ARG A 129 15.12 4.71 -36.29
CA ARG A 129 14.17 3.71 -35.77
C ARG A 129 13.03 3.37 -36.74
N ARG A 130 13.17 3.60 -38.03
CA ARG A 130 12.12 3.44 -39.04
C ARG A 130 11.40 2.08 -39.04
N TRP A 131 12.05 1.06 -38.53
CA TRP A 131 11.46 -0.28 -38.39
C TRP A 131 10.52 -0.46 -37.19
N LEU A 132 10.59 0.46 -36.23
CA LEU A 132 9.75 0.47 -35.06
C LEU A 132 8.61 1.45 -35.27
N PRO A 133 7.39 1.10 -34.84
CA PRO A 133 6.28 2.04 -34.89
C PRO A 133 6.53 3.24 -33.97
N LEU A 134 6.20 4.44 -34.44
CA LEU A 134 6.24 5.66 -33.64
C LEU A 134 4.88 5.85 -32.96
N PRO A 135 4.77 5.76 -31.61
CA PRO A 135 3.52 6.03 -30.91
C PRO A 135 3.08 7.47 -31.13
N LEU A 136 1.86 7.66 -31.65
CA LEU A 136 1.25 8.98 -31.89
C LEU A 136 0.30 9.41 -30.76
N THR A 137 -0.29 8.45 -30.06
CA THR A 137 -1.33 8.72 -29.07
C THR A 137 -0.91 8.33 -27.67
N ASN A 138 -1.64 8.86 -26.67
CA ASN A 138 -1.69 8.30 -25.35
C ASN A 138 -2.40 6.93 -25.38
N VAL A 139 -2.50 6.31 -24.20
CA VAL A 139 -3.15 5.02 -24.00
C VAL A 139 -4.62 5.07 -24.43
N ILE A 140 -5.01 4.12 -25.27
CA ILE A 140 -6.39 3.84 -25.70
C ILE A 140 -6.80 2.53 -25.04
N ARG A 141 -7.94 2.51 -24.36
CA ARG A 141 -8.45 1.28 -23.73
C ARG A 141 -8.85 0.26 -24.79
N ALA A 142 -8.80 -1.02 -24.45
CA ALA A 142 -9.14 -2.11 -25.37
C ALA A 142 -10.52 -1.94 -26.04
N GLU A 143 -11.53 -1.55 -25.25
CA GLU A 143 -12.91 -1.32 -25.74
C GLU A 143 -13.00 -0.20 -26.79
N ASP A 144 -12.22 0.86 -26.62
CA ASP A 144 -12.18 1.98 -27.57
C ASP A 144 -11.29 1.65 -28.77
N ALA A 145 -10.22 0.87 -28.57
CA ALA A 145 -9.38 0.39 -29.63
C ALA A 145 -10.14 -0.52 -30.62
N GLU A 146 -11.02 -1.36 -30.12
CA GLU A 146 -11.86 -2.22 -30.99
C GLU A 146 -12.76 -1.39 -31.90
N LYS A 147 -13.33 -0.29 -31.41
CA LYS A 147 -14.13 0.65 -32.23
C LYS A 147 -13.31 1.38 -33.31
N LEU A 148 -12.00 1.48 -33.11
CA LEU A 148 -11.08 2.15 -34.01
C LEU A 148 -10.42 1.19 -35.00
N LYS A 149 -10.43 -0.11 -34.76
CA LYS A 149 -9.72 -1.15 -35.48
C LYS A 149 -9.98 -1.09 -36.99
N ASP A 150 -11.25 -1.06 -37.40
CA ASP A 150 -11.61 -1.02 -38.83
C ASP A 150 -11.23 0.29 -39.50
N LYS A 151 -11.35 1.41 -38.77
CA LYS A 151 -10.95 2.73 -39.30
C LYS A 151 -9.43 2.81 -39.51
N VAL A 152 -8.66 2.28 -38.57
CA VAL A 152 -7.18 2.31 -38.62
C VAL A 152 -6.66 1.35 -39.70
N LYS A 153 -7.26 0.16 -39.87
CA LYS A 153 -6.85 -0.82 -40.87
C LYS A 153 -6.89 -0.28 -42.31
N ASN A 154 -7.76 0.68 -42.57
CA ASN A 154 -7.93 1.29 -43.90
C ASN A 154 -6.99 2.48 -44.16
N VAL A 155 -6.15 2.87 -43.19
CA VAL A 155 -5.21 3.97 -43.32
C VAL A 155 -3.79 3.45 -43.45
N ARG A 156 -3.20 3.65 -44.62
CA ARG A 156 -1.79 3.27 -44.88
C ARG A 156 -0.84 3.98 -43.92
N GLY A 157 0.01 3.24 -43.23
CA GLY A 157 0.97 3.77 -42.28
C GLY A 157 0.44 3.92 -40.85
N LEU A 158 -0.82 3.69 -40.59
CA LEU A 158 -1.35 3.66 -39.21
C LEU A 158 -1.61 2.22 -38.72
N GLN A 159 -1.38 2.02 -37.44
CA GLN A 159 -1.69 0.75 -36.78
C GLN A 159 -2.06 0.97 -35.31
N LEU A 160 -2.84 0.05 -34.77
CA LEU A 160 -3.05 -0.07 -33.33
C LEU A 160 -1.93 -0.94 -32.76
N MET A 161 -1.09 -0.34 -31.94
CA MET A 161 0.02 -1.02 -31.27
C MET A 161 -0.41 -1.38 -29.85
N PRO A 162 -0.44 -2.67 -29.46
CA PRO A 162 -0.76 -3.06 -28.11
C PRO A 162 0.38 -2.77 -27.17
N ILE A 163 0.04 -2.37 -25.96
CA ILE A 163 0.97 -2.11 -24.86
C ILE A 163 0.40 -2.69 -23.58
N TYR A 164 1.28 -3.00 -22.63
CA TYR A 164 0.88 -3.37 -21.29
C TYR A 164 0.80 -2.13 -20.41
N ILE A 165 -0.35 -1.95 -19.73
CA ILE A 165 -0.51 -0.89 -18.76
C ILE A 165 -0.89 -1.46 -17.39
N ARG A 166 -0.46 -0.79 -16.33
CA ARG A 166 -0.93 -1.09 -14.98
C ARG A 166 -2.33 -0.52 -14.79
N TYR A 167 -3.22 -1.29 -14.15
CA TYR A 167 -4.60 -0.90 -13.87
C TYR A 167 -4.99 -1.27 -12.45
N TYR A 168 -5.71 -0.37 -11.78
CA TYR A 168 -6.21 -0.53 -10.42
C TYR A 168 -7.75 -0.55 -10.46
N PRO A 169 -8.38 -1.74 -10.45
CA PRO A 169 -9.83 -1.90 -10.65
C PRO A 169 -10.63 -1.14 -9.60
N GLU A 170 -10.18 -1.16 -8.37
CA GLU A 170 -10.83 -0.57 -7.20
C GLU A 170 -10.56 0.93 -7.03
N LYS A 171 -9.83 1.54 -7.96
CA LYS A 171 -9.51 2.97 -7.95
C LYS A 171 -8.84 3.38 -6.63
N SER A 172 -9.50 4.25 -5.84
CA SER A 172 -8.93 4.79 -4.59
C SER A 172 -8.94 3.79 -3.42
N VAL A 173 -9.65 2.67 -3.52
CA VAL A 173 -9.71 1.66 -2.45
C VAL A 173 -8.32 1.04 -2.26
N ALA A 174 -7.85 1.00 -1.02
CA ALA A 174 -6.51 0.56 -0.65
C ALA A 174 -5.36 1.27 -1.39
N GLY A 175 -5.60 2.46 -1.94
CA GLY A 175 -4.61 3.20 -2.75
C GLY A 175 -3.30 3.47 -2.02
N HIS A 176 -3.34 3.74 -0.70
CA HIS A 176 -2.12 3.92 0.12
C HIS A 176 -1.35 2.62 0.36
N ILE A 177 -2.04 1.47 0.31
CA ILE A 177 -1.43 0.15 0.52
C ILE A 177 -0.85 -0.35 -0.79
N GLY A 178 -1.67 -0.44 -1.84
CA GLY A 178 -1.25 -0.85 -3.18
C GLY A 178 -0.15 0.04 -3.72
N GLY A 179 -0.32 1.34 -3.57
CA GLY A 179 0.56 2.34 -4.16
C GLY A 179 0.34 2.49 -5.65
N TYR A 180 1.37 2.95 -6.37
CA TYR A 180 1.31 3.17 -7.81
C TYR A 180 2.65 2.92 -8.48
N VAL A 181 2.61 2.75 -9.80
CA VAL A 181 3.81 2.66 -10.64
C VAL A 181 4.04 3.96 -11.40
N GLY A 182 5.26 4.17 -11.86
CA GLY A 182 5.63 5.26 -12.77
C GLY A 182 6.64 4.79 -13.80
N SER A 183 6.86 5.57 -14.85
CA SER A 183 7.82 5.24 -15.91
C SER A 183 9.23 5.11 -15.38
N ARG A 184 9.95 4.08 -15.84
CA ARG A 184 11.37 3.85 -15.59
C ARG A 184 12.23 4.46 -16.70
N GLY A 185 12.30 5.78 -16.73
CA GLY A 185 13.02 6.51 -17.78
C GLY A 185 12.18 6.74 -19.03
N LYS A 186 12.80 7.41 -20.01
CA LYS A 186 12.20 7.68 -21.32
C LYS A 186 12.71 6.66 -22.33
N LEU A 187 11.88 6.33 -23.31
CA LEU A 187 12.34 5.54 -24.46
C LEU A 187 13.46 6.27 -25.18
N PRO A 188 14.52 5.55 -25.63
CA PRO A 188 15.56 6.14 -26.42
C PRO A 188 15.01 6.65 -27.76
N THR A 189 15.44 7.83 -28.20
CA THR A 189 15.01 8.45 -29.47
C THR A 189 16.11 8.47 -30.54
N GLY A 190 17.35 8.13 -30.17
CA GLY A 190 18.50 8.03 -31.07
C GLY A 190 18.60 6.67 -31.76
N PRO A 191 19.77 6.35 -32.34
CA PRO A 191 20.06 5.05 -32.94
C PRO A 191 19.71 3.91 -32.00
N ILE A 192 19.21 2.80 -32.54
CA ILE A 192 18.91 1.60 -31.76
C ILE A 192 20.20 1.00 -31.22
N ASN A 193 20.28 0.84 -29.91
CA ASN A 193 21.37 0.12 -29.25
C ASN A 193 20.93 -1.30 -28.88
N HIS A 194 21.91 -2.17 -28.73
CA HIS A 194 21.66 -3.53 -28.26
C HIS A 194 21.01 -3.52 -26.88
N MET A 195 19.94 -4.29 -26.73
CA MET A 195 19.12 -4.38 -25.51
C MET A 195 18.36 -3.10 -25.13
N ASP A 196 18.17 -2.16 -26.06
CA ASP A 196 17.23 -1.04 -25.85
C ASP A 196 15.82 -1.57 -25.54
N PRO A 197 15.06 -0.93 -24.62
CA PRO A 197 13.67 -1.29 -24.39
C PRO A 197 12.79 -0.89 -25.58
N LEU A 198 11.94 -1.81 -26.02
CA LEU A 198 10.99 -1.57 -27.11
C LEU A 198 9.81 -0.73 -26.67
N PHE A 199 9.37 -0.90 -25.43
CA PHE A 199 8.25 -0.18 -24.81
C PHE A 199 8.69 0.46 -23.50
N GLU A 200 7.91 1.44 -23.04
CA GLU A 200 8.13 2.05 -21.72
C GLU A 200 8.06 1.00 -20.63
N GLN A 201 9.06 0.99 -19.76
CA GLN A 201 9.10 0.16 -18.57
C GLN A 201 8.51 0.94 -17.40
N VAL A 202 7.83 0.24 -16.50
CA VAL A 202 7.31 0.81 -15.28
C VAL A 202 7.98 0.21 -14.05
N GLU A 203 8.08 1.00 -12.99
CA GLU A 203 8.54 0.54 -11.69
C GLU A 203 7.64 1.04 -10.57
N GLY A 204 7.59 0.33 -9.46
CA GLY A 204 6.83 0.72 -8.28
C GLY A 204 7.39 1.99 -7.63
N ARG A 205 6.54 2.97 -7.38
CA ARG A 205 6.90 4.27 -6.79
C ARG A 205 6.45 4.40 -5.34
N ALA A 206 5.37 3.75 -4.96
CA ALA A 206 4.82 3.78 -3.61
C ALA A 206 4.15 2.45 -3.25
N GLY A 207 3.89 2.24 -1.96
CA GLY A 207 3.15 1.09 -1.45
C GLY A 207 3.74 -0.27 -1.83
N LEU A 208 2.90 -1.29 -1.91
CA LEU A 208 3.30 -2.65 -2.27
C LEU A 208 3.92 -2.73 -3.67
N GLU A 209 3.51 -1.86 -4.59
CA GLU A 209 4.14 -1.74 -5.90
C GLU A 209 5.64 -1.48 -5.79
N LYS A 210 6.05 -0.61 -4.86
CA LYS A 210 7.47 -0.28 -4.63
C LYS A 210 8.18 -1.37 -3.85
N GLU A 211 7.61 -1.79 -2.74
CA GLU A 211 8.27 -2.73 -1.83
C GLU A 211 8.47 -4.11 -2.46
N PHE A 212 7.51 -4.55 -3.31
CA PHE A 212 7.59 -5.81 -4.04
C PHE A 212 7.94 -5.63 -5.51
N ASN A 213 8.57 -4.51 -5.88
CA ASN A 213 8.89 -4.22 -7.27
C ASN A 213 9.63 -5.38 -7.96
N LYS A 214 10.59 -6.01 -7.27
CA LYS A 214 11.37 -7.15 -7.82
C LYS A 214 10.49 -8.37 -8.10
N ALA A 215 9.58 -8.72 -7.20
CA ALA A 215 8.68 -9.87 -7.35
C ALA A 215 7.64 -9.62 -8.46
N LEU A 216 7.08 -8.40 -8.50
CA LEU A 216 6.08 -8.00 -9.47
C LEU A 216 6.64 -7.77 -10.88
N THR A 217 7.92 -7.40 -11.01
CA THR A 217 8.56 -7.21 -12.32
C THR A 217 8.92 -8.57 -12.91
N GLY A 218 8.36 -8.89 -14.09
CA GLY A 218 8.67 -10.11 -14.80
C GLY A 218 10.05 -10.09 -15.48
N THR A 219 10.36 -11.16 -16.16
CA THR A 219 11.59 -11.26 -16.96
C THR A 219 11.29 -10.76 -18.36
N PRO A 220 12.00 -9.74 -18.86
CA PRO A 220 11.77 -9.22 -20.21
C PRO A 220 12.06 -10.27 -21.28
N GLY A 221 11.31 -10.21 -22.37
CA GLY A 221 11.60 -10.96 -23.58
C GLY A 221 12.69 -10.28 -24.41
N VAL A 222 13.17 -10.99 -25.42
CA VAL A 222 14.17 -10.51 -26.36
C VAL A 222 13.65 -10.65 -27.78
N TRP A 223 13.64 -9.56 -28.49
CA TRP A 223 13.33 -9.51 -29.90
C TRP A 223 14.58 -9.28 -30.70
N ARG A 224 14.88 -10.17 -31.66
CA ARG A 224 16.06 -10.12 -32.49
C ARG A 224 15.71 -9.55 -33.87
N LEU A 225 16.43 -8.51 -34.27
CA LEU A 225 16.42 -7.91 -35.58
C LEU A 225 17.78 -8.14 -36.24
N MET A 226 17.80 -8.52 -37.50
CA MET A 226 19.02 -8.68 -38.29
C MET A 226 18.89 -7.85 -39.57
N PHE A 227 19.94 -7.18 -39.94
CA PHE A 227 20.04 -6.30 -41.12
C PHE A 227 21.18 -6.74 -42.02
N ASP A 228 21.00 -6.62 -43.33
CA ASP A 228 22.06 -6.79 -44.29
C ASP A 228 22.99 -5.57 -44.35
N GLU A 229 23.96 -5.60 -45.26
CA GLU A 229 24.93 -4.51 -45.48
C GLU A 229 24.28 -3.21 -45.95
N ASP A 230 23.17 -3.32 -46.67
CA ASP A 230 22.37 -2.18 -47.16
C ASP A 230 21.40 -1.64 -46.10
N GLY A 231 21.37 -2.25 -44.90
CA GLY A 231 20.47 -1.88 -43.81
C GLY A 231 19.02 -2.34 -43.98
N ASN A 232 18.77 -3.31 -44.88
CA ASN A 232 17.48 -3.95 -45.02
C ASN A 232 17.30 -4.98 -43.91
N LYS A 233 16.11 -5.02 -43.30
CA LYS A 233 15.79 -6.00 -42.30
C LYS A 233 15.57 -7.37 -42.94
N ILE A 234 16.39 -8.35 -42.57
CA ILE A 234 16.37 -9.73 -43.08
C ILE A 234 15.85 -10.74 -42.09
N LEU A 235 15.88 -10.44 -40.77
CA LEU A 235 15.31 -11.28 -39.72
C LEU A 235 14.58 -10.40 -38.72
N ASP A 236 13.49 -10.98 -38.19
CA ASP A 236 12.59 -10.34 -37.26
C ASP A 236 11.85 -11.42 -36.49
N GLU A 237 12.38 -11.75 -35.31
CA GLU A 237 11.86 -12.86 -34.52
C GLU A 237 11.85 -12.56 -33.03
N LEU A 238 10.87 -13.13 -32.34
CA LEU A 238 10.82 -13.19 -30.89
C LEU A 238 11.71 -14.33 -30.41
N GLN A 239 12.94 -14.03 -30.03
CA GLN A 239 13.92 -15.01 -29.56
C GLN A 239 13.58 -15.56 -28.16
N ILE A 240 13.18 -14.66 -27.26
CA ILE A 240 12.81 -15.02 -25.87
C ILE A 240 11.45 -14.38 -25.57
N ARG A 241 10.48 -15.19 -25.19
CA ARG A 241 9.18 -14.66 -24.74
C ARG A 241 9.32 -14.00 -23.36
N PRO A 242 8.67 -12.86 -23.13
CA PRO A 242 8.64 -12.25 -21.80
C PRO A 242 7.89 -13.16 -20.83
N LYS A 243 8.40 -13.29 -19.60
CA LYS A 243 7.75 -14.06 -18.52
C LYS A 243 7.09 -13.08 -17.55
N PRO A 244 5.79 -13.25 -17.25
CA PRO A 244 5.08 -12.40 -16.30
C PRO A 244 5.76 -12.33 -14.95
N GLY A 245 5.57 -11.24 -14.24
CA GLY A 245 5.96 -11.11 -12.83
C GLY A 245 5.11 -11.99 -11.92
N GLY A 246 5.62 -12.25 -10.73
CA GLY A 246 4.94 -13.01 -9.71
C GLY A 246 3.77 -12.25 -9.07
N ALA A 247 2.83 -12.97 -8.43
CA ALA A 247 1.72 -12.37 -7.71
C ALA A 247 2.07 -12.08 -6.26
N VAL A 248 1.59 -10.95 -5.74
CA VAL A 248 1.62 -10.61 -4.32
C VAL A 248 0.21 -10.71 -3.77
N VAL A 249 -0.05 -11.74 -2.95
CA VAL A 249 -1.35 -11.96 -2.30
C VAL A 249 -1.30 -11.35 -0.91
N THR A 250 -2.19 -10.41 -0.63
CA THR A 250 -2.28 -9.73 0.67
C THR A 250 -3.20 -10.47 1.64
N THR A 251 -3.15 -10.10 2.91
CA THR A 251 -4.11 -10.56 3.92
C THR A 251 -5.40 -9.73 3.94
N LEU A 252 -5.46 -8.64 3.18
CA LEU A 252 -6.65 -7.78 3.10
C LEU A 252 -7.87 -8.57 2.62
N ASN A 253 -9.03 -8.24 3.17
CA ASN A 253 -10.31 -8.59 2.59
C ASN A 253 -10.82 -7.38 1.82
N LEU A 254 -10.78 -7.44 0.49
CA LEU A 254 -11.07 -6.29 -0.38
C LEU A 254 -12.51 -5.79 -0.24
N LYS A 255 -13.46 -6.69 -0.03
CA LYS A 255 -14.85 -6.32 0.26
C LYS A 255 -14.94 -5.50 1.56
N TRP A 256 -14.31 -5.97 2.63
CA TRP A 256 -14.29 -5.27 3.91
C TRP A 256 -13.54 -3.93 3.83
N GLN A 257 -12.44 -3.89 3.09
CA GLN A 257 -11.66 -2.67 2.85
C GLN A 257 -12.50 -1.60 2.14
N ARG A 258 -13.22 -2.00 1.10
CA ARG A 258 -14.13 -1.15 0.32
C ARG A 258 -15.26 -0.60 1.19
N ASP A 259 -15.87 -1.46 2.00
CA ASP A 259 -16.95 -1.07 2.89
C ASP A 259 -16.47 -0.16 4.03
N ALA A 260 -15.30 -0.43 4.60
CA ALA A 260 -14.68 0.43 5.60
C ALA A 260 -14.40 1.83 5.05
N GLU A 261 -13.79 1.94 3.88
CA GLU A 261 -13.51 3.24 3.24
C GLU A 261 -14.79 3.99 2.88
N ARG A 262 -15.82 3.28 2.39
CA ARG A 262 -17.13 3.84 2.08
C ARG A 262 -17.82 4.41 3.34
N ILE A 263 -17.78 3.68 4.45
CA ILE A 263 -18.36 4.12 5.72
C ILE A 263 -17.59 5.34 6.26
N LEU A 264 -16.26 5.29 6.24
CA LEU A 264 -15.40 6.38 6.69
C LEU A 264 -15.56 7.65 5.86
N SER A 265 -15.76 7.54 4.55
CA SER A 265 -15.82 8.70 3.64
C SER A 265 -17.16 9.45 3.68
N ARG A 266 -18.20 8.90 4.31
CA ARG A 266 -19.52 9.56 4.40
C ARG A 266 -19.41 10.93 5.02
N GLY A 267 -20.05 11.93 4.38
CA GLY A 267 -19.99 13.31 4.85
C GLY A 267 -18.61 13.96 4.71
N LYS A 268 -17.77 13.46 3.80
CA LYS A 268 -16.38 13.93 3.60
C LYS A 268 -15.55 13.86 4.88
N ARG A 269 -15.72 12.80 5.63
CA ARG A 269 -14.94 12.54 6.84
C ARG A 269 -13.49 12.21 6.49
N ARG A 270 -12.61 12.54 7.41
CA ARG A 270 -11.19 12.18 7.37
C ARG A 270 -10.90 11.22 8.51
N GLY A 271 -10.14 10.16 8.25
CA GLY A 271 -9.85 9.22 9.31
C GLY A 271 -9.22 7.93 8.84
N ALA A 272 -9.23 6.95 9.74
CA ALA A 272 -8.71 5.62 9.48
C ALA A 272 -9.54 4.54 10.19
N MET A 273 -9.54 3.34 9.64
CA MET A 273 -10.04 2.14 10.26
C MET A 273 -9.06 1.00 10.04
N VAL A 274 -8.76 0.27 11.11
CA VAL A 274 -7.93 -0.94 11.03
C VAL A 274 -8.69 -2.08 11.70
N VAL A 275 -8.70 -3.25 11.05
CA VAL A 275 -9.21 -4.50 11.61
C VAL A 275 -8.14 -5.57 11.45
N LEU A 276 -7.76 -6.19 12.56
CA LEU A 276 -6.77 -7.24 12.66
C LEU A 276 -7.43 -8.55 13.09
N ASP A 277 -6.94 -9.66 12.59
CA ASP A 277 -7.12 -10.96 13.22
C ASP A 277 -6.19 -11.06 14.43
N CYS A 278 -6.76 -11.17 15.63
CA CYS A 278 -5.99 -11.21 16.89
C CYS A 278 -5.09 -12.45 17.00
N VAL A 279 -5.46 -13.56 16.35
CA VAL A 279 -4.78 -14.84 16.47
C VAL A 279 -3.61 -14.93 15.51
N THR A 280 -3.86 -14.59 14.23
CA THR A 280 -2.86 -14.70 13.16
C THR A 280 -2.02 -13.45 12.97
N GLY A 281 -2.50 -12.29 13.42
CA GLY A 281 -1.90 -10.99 13.15
C GLY A 281 -2.16 -10.47 11.73
N GLU A 282 -3.01 -11.14 10.95
CA GLU A 282 -3.37 -10.71 9.60
C GLU A 282 -4.14 -9.40 9.64
N ILE A 283 -3.74 -8.46 8.77
CA ILE A 283 -4.46 -7.20 8.58
C ILE A 283 -5.56 -7.44 7.55
N LEU A 284 -6.81 -7.37 8.00
CA LEU A 284 -7.99 -7.59 7.16
C LEU A 284 -8.48 -6.29 6.53
N VAL A 285 -8.35 -5.18 7.26
CA VAL A 285 -8.70 -3.82 6.82
C VAL A 285 -7.63 -2.85 7.33
N MET A 286 -7.18 -1.95 6.46
CA MET A 286 -6.27 -0.84 6.81
C MET A 286 -6.65 0.40 5.99
N ALA A 287 -7.83 0.93 6.27
CA ALA A 287 -8.44 2.02 5.51
C ALA A 287 -7.95 3.40 5.98
N SER A 288 -7.70 4.27 5.02
CA SER A 288 -7.37 5.70 5.22
C SER A 288 -8.23 6.56 4.30
N THR A 289 -8.92 7.56 4.83
CA THR A 289 -9.76 8.47 4.04
C THR A 289 -9.42 9.94 4.30
N PRO A 290 -9.48 10.80 3.26
CA PRO A 290 -9.60 10.44 1.84
C PRO A 290 -8.37 9.68 1.31
N SER A 291 -8.56 8.99 0.20
CA SER A 291 -7.53 8.30 -0.55
C SER A 291 -7.42 8.88 -1.97
N TYR A 292 -6.52 8.37 -2.78
CA TYR A 292 -6.30 8.78 -4.17
C TYR A 292 -6.45 7.58 -5.12
N ASP A 293 -6.83 7.86 -6.37
CA ASP A 293 -6.89 6.84 -7.42
C ASP A 293 -5.50 6.65 -8.06
N PRO A 294 -4.85 5.47 -7.89
CA PRO A 294 -3.56 5.20 -8.50
C PRO A 294 -3.55 5.24 -10.03
N ASN A 295 -4.71 5.07 -10.68
CA ASN A 295 -4.83 5.16 -12.14
C ASN A 295 -4.48 6.57 -12.67
N LEU A 296 -4.57 7.61 -11.84
CA LEU A 296 -4.13 8.96 -12.22
C LEU A 296 -2.63 9.04 -12.55
N PHE A 297 -1.83 8.09 -12.04
CA PHE A 297 -0.40 8.02 -12.29
C PHE A 297 -0.04 7.25 -13.56
N ILE A 298 -1.03 6.71 -14.30
CA ILE A 298 -0.83 5.86 -15.45
C ILE A 298 -1.16 6.59 -16.77
N PRO A 299 -0.28 6.61 -17.76
CA PRO A 299 1.14 6.24 -17.70
C PRO A 299 1.97 7.22 -16.86
N ASN A 300 1.56 8.48 -16.79
CA ASN A 300 2.17 9.53 -15.99
C ASN A 300 1.10 10.52 -15.54
N ILE A 301 1.16 10.95 -14.30
CA ILE A 301 0.24 11.96 -13.76
C ILE A 301 0.56 13.34 -14.35
N SER A 302 -0.46 14.11 -14.70
CA SER A 302 -0.27 15.50 -15.09
C SER A 302 0.17 16.36 -13.90
N GLN A 303 0.95 17.42 -14.15
CA GLN A 303 1.33 18.37 -13.10
C GLN A 303 0.10 18.96 -12.40
N LYS A 304 -0.95 19.28 -13.17
CA LYS A 304 -2.21 19.79 -12.65
C LYS A 304 -2.88 18.83 -11.66
N ASP A 305 -2.98 17.54 -12.02
CA ASP A 305 -3.63 16.54 -11.17
C ASP A 305 -2.80 16.24 -9.94
N TYR A 306 -1.47 16.19 -10.09
CA TYR A 306 -0.56 16.03 -8.96
C TYR A 306 -0.67 17.20 -7.97
N ASP A 307 -0.68 18.44 -8.48
CA ASP A 307 -0.83 19.64 -7.65
C ASP A 307 -2.20 19.67 -6.97
N ALA A 308 -3.25 19.20 -7.64
CA ALA A 308 -4.58 19.06 -7.04
C ALA A 308 -4.56 18.09 -5.85
N LEU A 309 -3.95 16.91 -6.00
CA LEU A 309 -3.80 15.94 -4.90
C LEU A 309 -2.92 16.46 -3.76
N ARG A 310 -1.81 17.11 -4.10
CA ARG A 310 -0.82 17.61 -3.14
C ARG A 310 -1.36 18.76 -2.30
N ASN A 311 -2.11 19.66 -2.93
CA ASN A 311 -2.61 20.89 -2.31
C ASN A 311 -4.01 20.74 -1.71
N ASP A 312 -4.65 19.55 -1.85
CA ASP A 312 -5.95 19.30 -1.23
C ASP A 312 -5.83 19.35 0.30
N PRO A 313 -6.55 20.27 0.98
CA PRO A 313 -6.54 20.39 2.44
C PRO A 313 -6.98 19.11 3.16
N ALA A 314 -7.74 18.23 2.48
CA ALA A 314 -8.15 16.95 3.01
C ALA A 314 -6.98 15.94 3.09
N GLY A 315 -5.88 16.18 2.36
CA GLY A 315 -4.66 15.39 2.38
C GLY A 315 -4.87 13.94 1.91
N PRO A 316 -5.32 13.72 0.65
CA PRO A 316 -5.60 12.37 0.12
C PRO A 316 -4.34 11.50 -0.03
N LEU A 317 -3.15 12.09 -0.10
CA LEU A 317 -1.88 11.35 -0.18
C LEU A 317 -1.41 10.79 1.17
N GLY A 318 -2.03 11.18 2.28
CA GLY A 318 -1.62 10.78 3.63
C GLY A 318 -2.18 9.42 4.04
N ALA A 319 -1.33 8.43 4.28
CA ALA A 319 -1.69 7.10 4.77
C ALA A 319 -1.98 7.12 6.29
N ARG A 320 -3.16 7.63 6.66
CA ARG A 320 -3.54 7.88 8.07
C ARG A 320 -3.45 6.64 8.95
N ALA A 321 -3.80 5.48 8.42
CA ALA A 321 -3.86 4.25 9.18
C ALA A 321 -2.51 3.81 9.75
N PHE A 322 -1.42 4.04 9.02
CA PHE A 322 -0.09 3.52 9.38
C PHE A 322 1.04 4.57 9.36
N GLN A 323 0.78 5.79 8.87
CA GLN A 323 1.76 6.90 8.89
C GLN A 323 1.29 8.11 9.71
N GLY A 324 -0.02 8.24 9.92
CA GLY A 324 -0.56 9.33 10.72
C GLY A 324 -0.24 9.16 12.21
N ARG A 325 0.40 10.17 12.81
CA ARG A 325 0.73 10.21 14.24
C ARG A 325 -0.29 11.04 15.01
N TYR A 326 -0.96 10.42 15.95
CA TYR A 326 -2.03 11.07 16.71
C TYR A 326 -1.92 10.75 18.20
N PRO A 327 -2.30 11.68 19.11
CA PRO A 327 -2.45 11.33 20.51
C PRO A 327 -3.54 10.27 20.66
N PRO A 328 -3.24 9.10 21.29
CA PRO A 328 -4.20 8.00 21.42
C PRO A 328 -5.36 8.33 22.35
N ALA A 329 -5.28 9.41 23.08
CA ALA A 329 -6.33 9.86 23.99
C ALA A 329 -6.77 8.77 25.00
N SER A 330 -8.03 8.78 25.37
CA SER A 330 -8.56 7.83 26.37
C SER A 330 -8.52 6.36 25.93
N THR A 331 -8.13 6.01 24.71
CA THR A 331 -7.84 4.62 24.34
C THR A 331 -6.61 4.09 25.10
N PHE A 332 -5.66 4.97 25.43
CA PHE A 332 -4.47 4.64 26.21
C PHE A 332 -4.77 4.33 27.70
N LYS A 333 -5.93 4.70 28.23
CA LYS A 333 -6.31 4.42 29.62
C LYS A 333 -6.31 2.92 29.95
N VAL A 334 -6.47 2.06 28.96
CA VAL A 334 -6.33 0.61 29.13
C VAL A 334 -4.91 0.24 29.53
N MET A 335 -3.90 0.94 28.97
CA MET A 335 -2.49 0.78 29.35
C MET A 335 -2.21 1.34 30.74
N THR A 336 -2.81 2.47 31.09
CA THR A 336 -2.65 3.07 32.44
C THR A 336 -3.17 2.13 33.53
N VAL A 337 -4.33 1.52 33.32
CA VAL A 337 -4.88 0.53 34.26
C VAL A 337 -4.04 -0.74 34.27
N ALA A 338 -3.63 -1.26 33.12
CA ALA A 338 -2.76 -2.43 33.02
C ALA A 338 -1.44 -2.21 33.76
N SER A 339 -0.80 -1.03 33.58
CA SER A 339 0.42 -0.64 34.30
C SER A 339 0.21 -0.55 35.81
N ALA A 340 -0.90 0.06 36.26
CA ALA A 340 -1.17 0.23 37.67
C ALA A 340 -1.41 -1.11 38.40
N LEU A 341 -2.11 -2.04 37.74
CA LEU A 341 -2.34 -3.38 38.26
C LEU A 341 -1.05 -4.23 38.24
N LYS A 342 -0.30 -4.23 37.13
CA LYS A 342 0.99 -4.92 37.02
C LYS A 342 1.97 -4.47 38.10
N ASN A 343 2.09 -3.17 38.29
CA ASN A 343 3.00 -2.59 39.28
C ASN A 343 2.42 -2.55 40.70
N ARG A 344 1.30 -3.24 40.96
CA ARG A 344 0.65 -3.36 42.27
C ARG A 344 0.35 -2.02 42.95
N LYS A 345 0.08 -0.98 42.16
CA LYS A 345 -0.34 0.35 42.68
C LYS A 345 -1.80 0.34 43.05
N ILE A 346 -2.57 -0.60 42.53
CA ILE A 346 -3.96 -0.90 42.83
C ILE A 346 -4.21 -2.41 42.67
N THR A 347 -5.33 -2.88 43.20
CA THR A 347 -5.98 -4.16 42.87
C THR A 347 -7.28 -3.87 42.11
N GLU A 348 -7.99 -4.91 41.62
CA GLU A 348 -9.29 -4.73 40.96
C GLU A 348 -10.32 -4.06 41.88
N ASP A 349 -10.27 -4.39 43.16
CA ASP A 349 -11.21 -3.91 44.20
C ASP A 349 -10.84 -2.55 44.80
N SER A 350 -9.67 -2.01 44.46
CA SER A 350 -9.21 -0.70 44.96
C SER A 350 -10.18 0.39 44.53
N VAL A 351 -10.83 1.04 45.44
CA VAL A 351 -11.75 2.17 45.20
C VAL A 351 -11.00 3.48 45.40
N ILE A 352 -11.03 4.33 44.41
CA ILE A 352 -10.36 5.64 44.41
C ILE A 352 -11.42 6.72 44.30
N ASP A 353 -11.30 7.76 45.11
CA ASP A 353 -12.15 8.93 44.99
C ASP A 353 -11.80 9.74 43.72
N CYS A 354 -12.84 10.15 42.98
CA CYS A 354 -12.72 10.78 41.70
C CYS A 354 -13.51 12.10 41.63
N PRO A 355 -12.95 13.19 42.18
CA PRO A 355 -13.57 14.50 42.12
C PRO A 355 -13.66 15.02 40.67
N ALA A 356 -14.36 16.10 40.42
CA ALA A 356 -14.47 16.71 39.08
C ALA A 356 -13.14 17.27 38.55
N SER A 357 -12.19 17.54 39.44
CA SER A 357 -10.85 18.01 39.09
C SER A 357 -9.84 17.72 40.19
N ILE A 358 -8.56 17.64 39.83
CA ILE A 358 -7.43 17.43 40.75
C ILE A 358 -6.37 18.51 40.49
N PRO A 359 -5.92 19.23 41.54
CA PRO A 359 -4.76 20.11 41.45
C PRO A 359 -3.49 19.26 41.39
N ILE A 360 -2.61 19.55 40.42
CA ILE A 360 -1.30 18.92 40.25
C ILE A 360 -0.30 20.03 39.93
N GLY A 361 0.57 20.32 40.88
CA GLY A 361 1.43 21.53 40.80
C GLY A 361 0.57 22.80 40.72
N ASN A 362 0.87 23.67 39.82
CA ASN A 362 0.14 24.94 39.62
C ASN A 362 -1.04 24.81 38.63
N HIS A 363 -1.41 23.61 38.19
CA HIS A 363 -2.49 23.39 37.22
C HIS A 363 -3.63 22.55 37.84
N VAL A 364 -4.86 22.87 37.38
CA VAL A 364 -6.05 22.10 37.73
C VAL A 364 -6.43 21.18 36.56
N PHE A 365 -6.23 19.89 36.76
CA PHE A 365 -6.59 18.84 35.83
C PHE A 365 -8.06 18.45 35.95
N LYS A 366 -8.84 18.68 34.88
CA LYS A 366 -10.28 18.53 34.89
C LYS A 366 -10.72 17.18 34.32
N ASN A 367 -11.85 16.68 34.84
CA ASN A 367 -12.57 15.60 34.19
C ASN A 367 -13.30 16.14 32.92
N TRP A 368 -13.75 15.24 32.06
CA TRP A 368 -14.66 15.58 30.96
C TRP A 368 -16.05 15.95 31.45
N SER A 369 -16.48 15.37 32.58
CA SER A 369 -17.71 15.72 33.30
C SER A 369 -17.44 16.84 34.31
N LYS A 370 -18.30 17.84 34.34
CA LYS A 370 -18.27 18.93 35.33
C LYS A 370 -18.73 18.47 36.75
N VAL A 371 -19.45 17.33 36.77
CA VAL A 371 -19.95 16.73 38.05
C VAL A 371 -18.99 15.59 38.42
N PRO A 372 -18.66 15.43 39.72
CA PRO A 372 -17.87 14.29 40.18
C PRO A 372 -18.53 12.97 39.76
N LEU A 373 -17.76 12.00 39.28
CA LEU A 373 -18.25 10.68 38.95
C LEU A 373 -18.28 9.74 40.16
N GLY A 374 -17.82 10.24 41.31
CA GLY A 374 -17.74 9.53 42.57
C GLY A 374 -16.66 8.45 42.62
N PRO A 375 -16.57 7.74 43.75
CA PRO A 375 -15.60 6.67 43.96
C PRO A 375 -15.71 5.59 42.88
N ALA A 376 -14.57 5.13 42.36
CA ALA A 376 -14.50 4.13 41.29
C ALA A 376 -13.34 3.15 41.48
N ASN A 377 -13.59 1.90 41.16
CA ASN A 377 -12.52 0.94 40.88
C ASN A 377 -12.07 1.04 39.43
N CYS A 378 -11.06 0.28 39.04
CA CYS A 378 -10.48 0.33 37.70
C CYS A 378 -11.49 -0.03 36.58
N VAL A 379 -12.42 -0.96 36.81
CA VAL A 379 -13.47 -1.35 35.87
C VAL A 379 -14.43 -0.18 35.60
N ARG A 380 -14.97 0.44 36.68
CA ARG A 380 -15.85 1.60 36.58
C ARG A 380 -15.15 2.81 36.00
N ALA A 381 -13.86 3.00 36.35
CA ALA A 381 -13.04 4.10 35.82
C ALA A 381 -12.83 3.99 34.29
N LEU A 382 -12.62 2.78 33.75
CA LEU A 382 -12.58 2.53 32.34
C LEU A 382 -13.94 2.73 31.67
N ALA A 383 -15.02 2.19 32.26
CA ALA A 383 -16.39 2.29 31.73
C ALA A 383 -16.80 3.75 31.52
N MET A 384 -16.57 4.59 32.55
CA MET A 384 -16.93 6.00 32.55
C MET A 384 -15.84 6.90 31.96
N SER A 385 -14.73 6.34 31.52
CA SER A 385 -13.56 7.10 31.01
C SER A 385 -13.08 8.19 31.99
N ASN A 386 -12.98 7.85 33.27
CA ASN A 386 -12.70 8.76 34.37
C ASN A 386 -11.26 9.29 34.32
N ASN A 387 -11.08 10.61 34.08
CA ASN A 387 -9.75 11.23 34.03
C ASN A 387 -9.11 11.32 35.46
N PRO A 388 -9.81 11.80 36.51
CA PRO A 388 -9.25 11.87 37.86
C PRO A 388 -8.69 10.54 38.37
N PHE A 389 -9.33 9.41 38.07
CA PHE A 389 -8.76 8.11 38.36
C PHE A 389 -7.40 7.92 37.70
N MET A 390 -7.32 8.20 36.39
CA MET A 390 -6.09 8.00 35.61
C MET A 390 -4.99 8.96 36.01
N TYR A 391 -5.29 10.22 36.30
CA TYR A 391 -4.31 11.18 36.82
C TYR A 391 -3.66 10.65 38.11
N GLN A 392 -4.45 10.13 39.05
CA GLN A 392 -3.93 9.54 40.28
C GLN A 392 -3.05 8.31 39.99
N MET A 393 -3.42 7.49 38.99
CA MET A 393 -2.57 6.36 38.58
C MET A 393 -1.28 6.85 37.95
N GLY A 394 -1.34 7.88 37.10
CA GLY A 394 -0.16 8.50 36.51
C GLY A 394 0.82 9.00 37.57
N LEU A 395 0.32 9.69 38.61
CA LEU A 395 1.14 10.17 39.71
C LEU A 395 1.76 9.04 40.54
N ARG A 396 1.03 7.92 40.75
CA ARG A 396 1.53 6.75 41.50
C ARG A 396 2.54 5.92 40.74
N LEU A 397 2.46 5.91 39.41
CA LEU A 397 3.31 5.14 38.49
C LEU A 397 4.57 5.92 38.08
N GLY A 398 4.41 7.22 37.85
CA GLY A 398 5.38 8.02 37.12
C GLY A 398 5.27 7.83 35.60
N ALA A 399 5.90 8.73 34.83
CA ALA A 399 5.86 8.71 33.38
C ALA A 399 6.58 7.50 32.79
N GLU A 400 7.71 7.10 33.34
CA GLU A 400 8.53 6.00 32.82
C GLU A 400 7.76 4.66 32.81
N ALA A 401 7.14 4.27 33.93
CA ALA A 401 6.38 3.03 34.01
C ALA A 401 5.18 2.98 33.04
N LEU A 402 4.58 4.14 32.75
CA LEU A 402 3.55 4.27 31.72
C LEU A 402 4.14 4.06 30.32
N MET A 403 5.30 4.65 30.04
CA MET A 403 5.95 4.56 28.73
C MET A 403 6.56 3.17 28.50
N ASP A 404 7.06 2.50 29.54
CA ASP A 404 7.48 1.10 29.45
C ASP A 404 6.31 0.18 29.12
N THR A 405 5.15 0.42 29.72
CA THR A 405 3.94 -0.31 29.35
C THR A 405 3.53 -0.02 27.90
N ALA A 406 3.63 1.23 27.44
CA ALA A 406 3.36 1.58 26.05
C ALA A 406 4.25 0.80 25.07
N ARG A 407 5.57 0.74 25.34
CA ARG A 407 6.52 -0.03 24.53
C ARG A 407 6.26 -1.53 24.58
N ALA A 408 5.92 -2.07 25.75
CA ALA A 408 5.58 -3.48 25.89
C ALA A 408 4.42 -3.88 24.95
N PHE A 409 3.48 -2.97 24.70
CA PHE A 409 2.34 -3.15 23.81
C PHE A 409 2.55 -2.63 22.38
N GLY A 410 3.82 -2.42 21.94
CA GLY A 410 4.18 -2.13 20.56
C GLY A 410 4.05 -0.67 20.14
N LEU A 411 3.85 0.26 21.07
CA LEU A 411 3.91 1.69 20.75
C LEU A 411 5.37 2.18 20.71
N GLY A 412 5.67 3.14 19.86
CA GLY A 412 7.00 3.74 19.75
C GLY A 412 7.98 2.96 18.86
N GLU A 413 7.54 1.89 18.22
CA GLU A 413 8.34 1.07 17.30
C GLU A 413 7.61 0.85 15.97
N ARG A 414 8.34 0.54 14.90
CA ARG A 414 7.74 0.13 13.63
C ARG A 414 7.06 -1.22 13.79
N THR A 415 5.96 -1.40 13.06
CA THR A 415 5.15 -2.62 13.18
C THR A 415 5.74 -3.83 12.44
N GLY A 416 6.79 -3.62 11.64
CA GLY A 416 7.44 -4.67 10.85
C GLY A 416 6.72 -5.02 9.56
N LEU A 417 5.73 -4.22 9.15
CA LEU A 417 5.08 -4.37 7.84
C LEU A 417 6.01 -3.98 6.71
N PRO A 418 5.83 -4.57 5.52
CA PRO A 418 6.58 -4.18 4.32
C PRO A 418 6.02 -2.88 3.71
N LEU A 419 5.77 -1.88 4.54
CA LEU A 419 5.34 -0.54 4.17
C LEU A 419 6.07 0.46 5.08
N PRO A 420 6.29 1.69 4.62
CA PRO A 420 6.95 2.72 5.42
C PRO A 420 6.00 3.26 6.52
N ASP A 421 5.70 2.43 7.52
CA ASP A 421 4.90 2.81 8.67
C ASP A 421 5.66 3.77 9.60
N ASP A 422 4.93 4.56 10.38
CA ASP A 422 5.52 5.48 11.35
C ASP A 422 5.60 4.81 12.73
N PRO A 423 6.74 4.90 13.45
CA PRO A 423 6.89 4.32 14.77
C PRO A 423 6.09 5.05 15.87
N GLY A 424 5.44 6.16 15.56
CA GLY A 424 4.82 7.00 16.58
C GLY A 424 5.84 7.71 17.46
N LEU A 425 5.47 8.02 18.66
CA LEU A 425 6.36 8.64 19.66
C LEU A 425 5.97 8.18 21.06
N VAL A 426 6.83 7.42 21.70
CA VAL A 426 6.78 7.14 23.14
C VAL A 426 7.93 7.92 23.78
N PRO A 427 7.62 9.02 24.49
CA PRO A 427 8.66 9.90 25.02
C PRO A 427 9.54 9.20 26.05
N THR A 428 10.80 9.61 26.13
CA THR A 428 11.80 9.23 27.14
C THR A 428 12.27 10.47 27.91
N SER A 429 12.98 10.28 29.00
CA SER A 429 13.65 11.39 29.72
C SER A 429 14.55 12.19 28.78
N GLU A 430 15.34 11.52 27.91
CA GLU A 430 16.20 12.19 26.93
C GLU A 430 15.38 13.00 25.91
N TYR A 431 14.24 12.46 25.46
CA TYR A 431 13.33 13.21 24.59
C TYR A 431 12.81 14.47 25.29
N MET A 432 12.42 14.38 26.56
CA MET A 432 11.93 15.52 27.35
C MET A 432 13.02 16.57 27.54
N ILE A 433 14.22 16.15 27.93
CA ILE A 433 15.38 17.06 28.11
C ILE A 433 15.73 17.76 26.79
N ARG A 434 15.77 17.01 25.68
CA ARG A 434 16.11 17.56 24.35
C ARG A 434 15.09 18.59 23.87
N ASN A 435 13.79 18.28 23.97
CA ASN A 435 12.73 19.06 23.35
C ASN A 435 12.09 20.08 24.30
N TYR A 436 12.02 19.78 25.62
CA TYR A 436 11.37 20.64 26.62
C TYR A 436 12.36 21.25 27.62
N LYS A 437 13.68 20.90 27.53
CA LYS A 437 14.72 21.39 28.41
C LYS A 437 14.53 21.04 29.90
N ARG A 438 13.78 19.98 30.17
CA ARG A 438 13.50 19.45 31.50
C ARG A 438 13.13 17.98 31.41
N ASP A 439 13.27 17.28 32.49
CA ASP A 439 12.77 15.90 32.63
C ASP A 439 11.25 15.85 32.85
N PHE A 440 10.70 14.65 32.98
CA PHE A 440 9.30 14.46 33.28
C PHE A 440 8.89 15.13 34.60
N MET A 441 7.75 15.79 34.58
CA MET A 441 7.11 16.38 35.73
C MET A 441 5.83 15.61 36.09
N PRO A 442 5.31 15.72 37.33
CA PRO A 442 4.04 15.07 37.72
C PRO A 442 2.87 15.36 36.77
N GLY A 443 2.80 16.58 36.21
CA GLY A 443 1.79 16.95 35.22
C GLY A 443 1.93 16.20 33.89
N ASP A 444 3.15 15.84 33.49
CA ASP A 444 3.37 15.02 32.29
C ASP A 444 2.86 13.61 32.52
N ALA A 445 3.16 13.00 33.67
CA ALA A 445 2.64 11.68 34.04
C ALA A 445 1.09 11.65 34.05
N ALA A 446 0.46 12.73 34.55
CA ALA A 446 -1.00 12.86 34.51
C ALA A 446 -1.53 12.95 33.08
N ASN A 447 -0.92 13.77 32.20
CA ASN A 447 -1.34 13.87 30.79
C ASN A 447 -1.10 12.56 30.05
N LEU A 448 0.06 11.92 30.22
CA LEU A 448 0.38 10.64 29.62
C LEU A 448 -0.60 9.54 30.05
N SER A 449 -1.07 9.55 31.30
CA SER A 449 -2.03 8.58 31.81
C SER A 449 -3.38 8.59 31.11
N ILE A 450 -3.71 9.66 30.42
CA ILE A 450 -4.93 9.78 29.60
C ILE A 450 -4.64 9.76 28.08
N GLY A 451 -3.41 9.43 27.70
CA GLY A 451 -2.97 9.35 26.29
C GLY A 451 -2.83 10.72 25.63
N GLN A 452 -2.42 11.73 26.39
CA GLN A 452 -2.17 13.09 25.94
C GLN A 452 -0.70 13.48 26.19
N GLY A 453 -0.33 14.71 25.85
CA GLY A 453 1.04 15.18 25.91
C GLY A 453 1.85 14.74 24.69
N PRO A 454 3.15 14.43 24.81
CA PRO A 454 4.00 14.11 23.66
C PRO A 454 3.81 12.69 23.10
N LEU A 455 2.96 11.85 23.73
CA LEU A 455 2.67 10.49 23.27
C LEU A 455 1.88 10.53 21.95
N LEU A 456 2.41 9.87 20.91
CA LEU A 456 1.77 9.75 19.60
C LEU A 456 1.80 8.30 19.12
N ALA A 457 0.71 7.85 18.52
CA ALA A 457 0.57 6.51 17.95
C ALA A 457 -0.15 6.57 16.59
N THR A 458 0.11 5.59 15.74
CA THR A 458 -0.69 5.37 14.53
C THR A 458 -1.95 4.56 14.87
N PRO A 459 -3.03 4.68 14.08
CA PRO A 459 -4.18 3.78 14.24
C PRO A 459 -3.80 2.30 14.19
N LEU A 460 -2.88 1.91 13.34
CA LEU A 460 -2.37 0.54 13.26
C LEU A 460 -1.75 0.09 14.59
N GLN A 461 -0.92 0.92 15.21
CA GLN A 461 -0.34 0.61 16.52
C GLN A 461 -1.40 0.50 17.61
N VAL A 462 -2.45 1.35 17.58
CA VAL A 462 -3.56 1.26 18.54
C VAL A 462 -4.35 -0.05 18.33
N ALA A 463 -4.60 -0.49 17.09
CA ALA A 463 -5.24 -1.77 16.82
C ALA A 463 -4.37 -2.95 17.32
N HIS A 464 -3.05 -2.88 17.07
CA HIS A 464 -2.09 -3.88 17.54
C HIS A 464 -2.04 -3.96 19.08
N MET A 465 -2.01 -2.81 19.74
CA MET A 465 -2.14 -2.72 21.21
C MET A 465 -3.42 -3.39 21.71
N MET A 466 -4.56 -3.20 21.02
CA MET A 466 -5.83 -3.84 21.38
C MET A 466 -5.80 -5.36 21.17
N ALA A 467 -5.08 -5.86 20.17
CA ALA A 467 -4.84 -7.30 20.01
C ALA A 467 -4.04 -7.86 21.20
N GLY A 468 -3.03 -7.13 21.67
CA GLY A 468 -2.29 -7.48 22.89
C GLY A 468 -3.17 -7.52 24.15
N VAL A 469 -4.09 -6.58 24.28
CA VAL A 469 -5.08 -6.59 25.37
C VAL A 469 -6.03 -7.78 25.25
N ALA A 470 -6.46 -8.10 24.05
CA ALA A 470 -7.39 -9.19 23.79
C ALA A 470 -6.80 -10.57 24.16
N ASN A 471 -5.56 -10.83 23.77
CA ASN A 471 -4.97 -12.18 23.83
C ASN A 471 -3.94 -12.37 24.96
N GLY A 472 -3.32 -11.30 25.47
CA GLY A 472 -2.18 -11.40 26.38
C GLY A 472 -0.83 -11.62 25.66
N TYR A 473 -0.80 -11.47 24.36
CA TYR A 473 0.40 -11.44 23.52
C TYR A 473 0.18 -10.53 22.31
N LEU A 474 1.26 -9.97 21.76
CA LEU A 474 1.22 -9.23 20.51
C LEU A 474 1.48 -10.19 19.36
N PRO A 475 0.49 -10.39 18.45
CA PRO A 475 0.73 -11.16 17.24
C PRO A 475 1.67 -10.39 16.31
N ARG A 476 2.48 -11.09 15.52
CA ARG A 476 3.22 -10.43 14.43
C ARG A 476 2.24 -9.98 13.38
N LEU A 477 2.26 -8.69 13.05
CA LEU A 477 1.40 -8.17 12.00
C LEU A 477 1.80 -8.70 10.63
N GLN A 478 0.82 -9.09 9.85
CA GLN A 478 0.99 -9.67 8.52
C GLN A 478 0.10 -8.93 7.51
N LEU A 479 0.72 -8.41 6.45
CA LEU A 479 0.01 -7.81 5.32
C LEU A 479 0.10 -8.68 4.07
N ILE A 480 1.10 -9.57 4.00
CA ILE A 480 1.33 -10.47 2.87
C ILE A 480 0.97 -11.88 3.29
N LYS A 481 0.03 -12.49 2.58
CA LYS A 481 -0.39 -13.88 2.77
C LYS A 481 0.57 -14.84 2.06
N GLN A 482 0.95 -14.49 0.82
CA GLN A 482 1.94 -15.23 0.05
C GLN A 482 2.48 -14.41 -1.11
N ILE A 483 3.63 -14.82 -1.63
CA ILE A 483 4.19 -14.33 -2.89
C ILE A 483 4.35 -15.55 -3.80
N GLN A 484 3.89 -15.42 -5.04
CA GLN A 484 4.02 -16.42 -6.08
C GLN A 484 5.05 -15.95 -7.11
N ASP A 485 5.72 -16.87 -7.78
CA ASP A 485 6.54 -16.58 -8.97
C ASP A 485 5.67 -16.43 -10.23
N GLY A 486 6.30 -16.17 -11.39
CA GLY A 486 5.61 -16.05 -12.68
C GLY A 486 4.94 -17.36 -13.17
N ASN A 487 5.20 -18.49 -12.49
CA ASN A 487 4.57 -19.79 -12.78
C ASN A 487 3.54 -20.16 -11.69
N SER A 488 3.13 -19.22 -10.87
CA SER A 488 2.18 -19.40 -9.75
C SER A 488 2.68 -20.30 -8.61
N ASN A 489 3.97 -20.63 -8.55
CA ASN A 489 4.53 -21.36 -7.41
C ASN A 489 4.67 -20.41 -6.21
N VAL A 490 4.27 -20.86 -5.03
CA VAL A 490 4.45 -20.08 -3.79
C VAL A 490 5.93 -20.08 -3.42
N VAL A 491 6.55 -18.90 -3.50
CA VAL A 491 7.96 -18.67 -3.16
C VAL A 491 8.14 -18.10 -1.76
N TYR A 492 7.07 -17.55 -1.19
CA TYR A 492 7.04 -17.04 0.17
C TYR A 492 5.63 -17.17 0.77
N ALA A 493 5.56 -17.70 1.97
CA ALA A 493 4.40 -17.63 2.86
C ALA A 493 4.91 -17.49 4.30
N PRO A 494 4.35 -16.58 5.10
CA PRO A 494 4.74 -16.43 6.49
C PRO A 494 4.35 -17.68 7.29
N ARG A 495 5.20 -18.09 8.22
CA ARG A 495 4.91 -19.19 9.14
C ARG A 495 4.14 -18.62 10.35
N PRO A 496 2.92 -19.10 10.62
CA PRO A 496 2.06 -18.51 11.66
C PRO A 496 2.61 -18.60 13.09
N GLN A 497 3.47 -19.60 13.38
CA GLN A 497 3.84 -19.97 14.75
C GLN A 497 5.07 -19.27 15.33
N GLU A 498 5.89 -18.59 14.54
CA GLU A 498 7.23 -18.19 15.00
C GLU A 498 7.30 -16.83 15.72
N VAL A 499 6.22 -16.03 15.82
CA VAL A 499 6.41 -14.63 16.20
C VAL A 499 5.27 -14.03 16.99
N GLN A 500 5.01 -14.58 18.14
CA GLN A 500 4.19 -13.92 19.16
C GLN A 500 5.10 -13.32 20.22
N ARG A 501 4.88 -12.04 20.56
CA ARG A 501 5.52 -11.41 21.71
C ARG A 501 4.60 -11.57 22.93
N PRO A 502 4.88 -12.51 23.86
CA PRO A 502 4.04 -12.76 25.04
C PRO A 502 4.12 -11.58 26.00
N LEU A 503 3.05 -11.38 26.76
CA LEU A 503 2.91 -10.35 27.77
C LEU A 503 2.60 -10.99 29.17
N PRO A 504 3.45 -11.90 29.66
CA PRO A 504 3.13 -12.74 30.83
C PRO A 504 2.91 -11.92 32.10
N ASP A 505 3.67 -10.83 32.26
CA ASP A 505 3.54 -9.94 33.43
C ASP A 505 2.20 -9.21 33.51
N TYR A 506 1.45 -9.18 32.43
CA TYR A 506 0.19 -8.44 32.32
C TYR A 506 -1.05 -9.33 32.41
N GLU A 507 -0.94 -10.64 32.41
CA GLU A 507 -2.07 -11.58 32.31
C GLU A 507 -3.20 -11.26 33.30
N LYS A 508 -2.89 -11.16 34.61
CA LYS A 508 -3.87 -10.81 35.65
C LYS A 508 -4.41 -9.39 35.46
N ALA A 509 -3.58 -8.44 35.07
CA ALA A 509 -4.00 -7.07 34.85
C ALA A 509 -4.97 -6.96 33.65
N LEU A 510 -4.70 -7.71 32.58
CA LEU A 510 -5.54 -7.71 31.38
C LEU A 510 -6.93 -8.29 31.62
N ALA A 511 -7.10 -9.23 32.56
CA ALA A 511 -8.41 -9.73 32.91
C ALA A 511 -9.33 -8.59 33.43
N SER A 512 -8.83 -7.75 34.32
CA SER A 512 -9.58 -6.58 34.87
C SER A 512 -9.77 -5.50 33.80
N VAL A 513 -8.77 -5.26 32.94
CA VAL A 513 -8.84 -4.31 31.81
C VAL A 513 -9.95 -4.74 30.84
N ARG A 514 -10.00 -6.02 30.43
CA ARG A 514 -11.05 -6.56 29.55
C ARG A 514 -12.44 -6.39 30.13
N LYS A 515 -12.64 -6.68 31.44
CA LYS A 515 -13.92 -6.41 32.16
C LYS A 515 -14.30 -4.92 32.04
N GLY A 516 -13.34 -4.02 32.27
CA GLY A 516 -13.57 -2.58 32.14
C GLY A 516 -13.97 -2.19 30.71
N MET A 517 -13.33 -2.77 29.69
CA MET A 517 -13.66 -2.51 28.28
C MET A 517 -15.01 -3.07 27.86
N LYS A 518 -15.44 -4.19 28.41
CA LYS A 518 -16.82 -4.70 28.28
C LYS A 518 -17.84 -3.74 28.90
N ALA A 519 -17.57 -3.27 30.13
CA ALA A 519 -18.41 -2.32 30.83
C ALA A 519 -18.55 -0.97 30.07
N VAL A 520 -17.57 -0.55 29.30
CA VAL A 520 -17.68 0.62 28.38
C VAL A 520 -18.87 0.47 27.43
N ILE A 521 -19.14 -0.75 26.95
CA ILE A 521 -20.24 -1.06 26.01
C ILE A 521 -21.56 -1.23 26.73
N GLU A 522 -21.54 -1.89 27.88
CA GLU A 522 -22.77 -2.28 28.61
C GLU A 522 -23.48 -1.10 29.27
N GLY A 523 -22.73 -0.19 29.89
CA GLY A 523 -23.29 0.96 30.60
C GLY A 523 -22.41 2.20 30.59
N GLY A 524 -21.35 2.20 29.79
CA GLY A 524 -20.36 3.27 29.71
C GLY A 524 -20.44 4.14 28.46
N THR A 525 -19.30 4.72 28.11
CA THR A 525 -19.18 5.72 27.04
C THR A 525 -19.20 5.15 25.61
N GLY A 526 -19.28 3.82 25.44
CA GLY A 526 -19.22 3.11 24.16
C GLY A 526 -20.47 2.37 23.74
N GLY A 527 -21.60 2.54 24.41
CA GLY A 527 -22.84 1.77 24.20
C GLY A 527 -23.34 1.79 22.74
N ARG A 528 -23.01 2.81 21.98
CA ARG A 528 -23.37 2.92 20.55
C ARG A 528 -22.61 1.93 19.64
N ALA A 529 -21.54 1.26 20.14
CA ALA A 529 -20.84 0.20 19.41
C ALA A 529 -21.47 -1.19 19.64
N ARG A 530 -22.49 -1.33 20.50
CA ARG A 530 -23.13 -2.61 20.80
C ARG A 530 -23.63 -3.29 19.54
N LEU A 531 -23.22 -4.56 19.33
CA LEU A 531 -23.62 -5.39 18.21
C LEU A 531 -24.87 -6.20 18.54
N SER A 532 -25.62 -6.59 17.51
CA SER A 532 -26.85 -7.39 17.65
C SER A 532 -26.58 -8.89 17.79
N TYR A 533 -25.38 -9.35 17.44
CA TYR A 533 -25.09 -10.77 17.24
C TYR A 533 -23.85 -11.29 17.99
N SER A 534 -23.06 -10.42 18.59
CA SER A 534 -21.83 -10.79 19.28
C SER A 534 -21.51 -9.81 20.42
N SER A 535 -20.75 -10.26 21.38
CA SER A 535 -20.18 -9.42 22.43
C SER A 535 -18.99 -8.63 21.89
N ILE A 536 -18.86 -7.39 22.31
CA ILE A 536 -17.77 -6.49 21.90
C ILE A 536 -17.21 -5.77 23.12
N ALA A 537 -15.92 -5.58 23.18
CA ALA A 537 -15.22 -4.78 24.16
C ALA A 537 -14.52 -3.60 23.49
N GLY A 538 -14.51 -2.44 24.12
CA GLY A 538 -13.88 -1.28 23.50
C GLY A 538 -13.62 -0.12 24.44
N LYS A 539 -12.95 0.91 23.92
CA LYS A 539 -12.66 2.15 24.62
C LYS A 539 -12.81 3.34 23.69
N SER A 540 -13.60 4.30 24.10
CA SER A 540 -13.75 5.60 23.42
C SER A 540 -12.60 6.54 23.77
N GLY A 541 -12.17 7.37 22.83
CA GLY A 541 -11.20 8.41 23.03
C GLY A 541 -11.61 9.72 22.35
N THR A 542 -11.25 10.84 22.95
CA THR A 542 -11.38 12.17 22.36
C THR A 542 -10.13 12.95 22.72
N ALA A 543 -9.42 13.47 21.71
CA ALA A 543 -8.21 14.27 21.89
C ALA A 543 -8.34 15.62 21.19
N GLN A 544 -7.69 16.63 21.74
CA GLN A 544 -7.36 17.84 20.98
C GLN A 544 -6.16 17.55 20.07
N TRP A 545 -6.17 18.10 18.86
CA TRP A 545 -5.13 17.86 17.87
C TRP A 545 -4.93 19.08 16.97
N GLY A 546 -3.67 19.28 16.55
CA GLY A 546 -3.30 20.40 15.72
C GLY A 546 -3.14 21.71 16.50
N PRO A 547 -3.10 22.86 15.79
CA PRO A 547 -2.97 24.16 16.43
C PRO A 547 -4.14 24.47 17.35
N GLU A 548 -3.87 24.97 18.56
CA GLU A 548 -4.89 25.28 19.58
C GLU A 548 -6.00 26.20 19.06
N ARG A 549 -5.64 27.18 18.22
CA ARG A 549 -6.57 28.13 17.60
C ARG A 549 -7.64 27.47 16.72
N GLU A 550 -7.37 26.26 16.22
CA GLU A 550 -8.27 25.52 15.32
C GLU A 550 -9.24 24.62 16.09
N ASP A 551 -9.02 24.42 17.39
CA ASP A 551 -9.80 23.51 18.28
C ASP A 551 -10.26 22.22 17.56
N LYS A 552 -9.31 21.61 16.81
CA LYS A 552 -9.57 20.33 16.15
C LYS A 552 -9.58 19.23 17.17
N ARG A 553 -10.49 18.26 16.98
CA ARG A 553 -10.62 17.11 17.84
C ARG A 553 -10.52 15.82 17.05
N LEU A 554 -10.04 14.79 17.71
CA LEU A 554 -10.01 13.42 17.22
C LEU A 554 -11.07 12.61 17.98
N ALA A 555 -11.83 11.80 17.26
CA ALA A 555 -12.71 10.82 17.84
C ALA A 555 -12.16 9.42 17.59
N TRP A 556 -11.86 8.68 18.68
CA TRP A 556 -11.35 7.34 18.65
C TRP A 556 -12.36 6.34 19.20
N PHE A 557 -12.37 5.15 18.61
CA PHE A 557 -12.96 3.96 19.24
C PHE A 557 -12.13 2.75 18.88
N ALA A 558 -11.61 2.03 19.89
CA ALA A 558 -10.72 0.90 19.68
C ALA A 558 -11.05 -0.23 20.66
N GLY A 559 -10.86 -1.48 20.23
CA GLY A 559 -11.17 -2.63 21.05
C GLY A 559 -11.01 -3.95 20.31
N PHE A 560 -11.77 -4.95 20.74
CA PHE A 560 -11.74 -6.30 20.18
C PHE A 560 -13.13 -6.97 20.29
N MET A 561 -13.32 -7.99 19.47
CA MET A 561 -14.54 -8.82 19.48
C MET A 561 -14.24 -10.25 18.94
N PRO A 562 -15.06 -11.28 19.34
CA PRO A 562 -15.94 -11.32 20.50
C PRO A 562 -15.19 -11.06 21.82
N TYR A 563 -15.90 -10.72 22.88
CA TYR A 563 -15.27 -10.53 24.19
C TYR A 563 -14.76 -11.83 24.79
N GLU A 564 -15.56 -12.90 24.69
CA GLU A 564 -15.29 -14.21 25.30
C GLU A 564 -14.15 -14.95 24.60
N ASN A 565 -14.10 -14.87 23.27
CA ASN A 565 -13.06 -15.49 22.45
C ASN A 565 -12.62 -14.49 21.38
N PRO A 566 -11.67 -13.60 21.69
CA PRO A 566 -11.27 -12.52 20.78
C PRO A 566 -10.74 -13.05 19.45
N ARG A 567 -11.34 -12.57 18.36
CA ARG A 567 -10.92 -12.89 17.01
C ARG A 567 -10.44 -11.66 16.24
N PHE A 568 -11.11 -10.53 16.45
CA PHE A 568 -10.79 -9.29 15.76
C PHE A 568 -10.43 -8.17 16.74
N ALA A 569 -9.27 -7.53 16.54
CA ALA A 569 -8.97 -6.24 17.14
C ALA A 569 -9.25 -5.13 16.11
N TYR A 570 -9.77 -4.01 16.57
CA TYR A 570 -10.18 -2.93 15.70
C TYR A 570 -9.88 -1.55 16.27
N VAL A 571 -9.76 -0.58 15.36
CA VAL A 571 -9.73 0.84 15.68
C VAL A 571 -10.41 1.66 14.61
N VAL A 572 -11.11 2.70 15.03
CA VAL A 572 -11.60 3.79 14.19
C VAL A 572 -11.06 5.10 14.75
N LEU A 573 -10.48 5.90 13.87
CA LEU A 573 -10.11 7.30 14.09
C LEU A 573 -10.90 8.18 13.14
N HIS A 574 -11.51 9.24 13.67
CA HIS A 574 -12.05 10.34 12.87
C HIS A 574 -11.38 11.67 13.24
N GLU A 575 -10.85 12.36 12.22
CA GLU A 575 -10.29 13.71 12.34
C GLU A 575 -11.40 14.74 12.17
N GLY A 576 -11.68 15.52 13.22
CA GLY A 576 -12.66 16.59 13.18
C GLY A 576 -12.21 17.80 12.37
N ARG A 577 -13.17 18.55 11.91
CA ARG A 577 -12.96 19.88 11.32
C ARG A 577 -12.63 20.91 12.42
N PRO A 578 -12.06 22.07 12.06
CA PRO A 578 -11.91 23.15 13.02
C PRO A 578 -13.23 23.47 13.74
N HIS A 579 -13.17 23.59 15.07
CA HIS A 579 -14.31 23.90 15.96
C HIS A 579 -15.45 22.86 15.95
N GLU A 580 -15.24 21.67 15.40
CA GLU A 580 -16.22 20.58 15.42
C GLU A 580 -16.24 19.89 16.79
N THR A 581 -17.43 19.85 17.43
CA THR A 581 -17.59 19.11 18.68
C THR A 581 -17.70 17.62 18.39
N LEU A 582 -16.71 16.85 18.81
CA LEU A 582 -16.62 15.42 18.60
C LEU A 582 -16.49 14.66 19.92
N GLY A 583 -17.00 13.43 19.91
CA GLY A 583 -16.77 12.45 20.98
C GLY A 583 -16.60 11.05 20.39
N GLY A 584 -15.63 10.30 20.88
CA GLY A 584 -15.35 8.94 20.39
C GLY A 584 -16.57 8.02 20.46
N GLY A 585 -17.31 8.05 21.58
CA GLY A 585 -18.54 7.28 21.73
C GLY A 585 -19.71 7.75 20.85
N ALA A 586 -19.71 9.03 20.44
CA ALA A 586 -20.75 9.61 19.61
C ALA A 586 -20.51 9.41 18.11
N VAL A 587 -19.27 9.42 17.66
CA VAL A 587 -18.89 9.41 16.24
C VAL A 587 -18.19 8.11 15.84
N ALA A 588 -17.11 7.71 16.53
CA ALA A 588 -16.33 6.54 16.14
C ALA A 588 -16.99 5.20 16.51
N ALA A 589 -17.69 5.13 17.64
CA ALA A 589 -18.39 3.91 18.06
C ALA A 589 -19.50 3.48 17.09
N PRO A 590 -20.38 4.39 16.58
CA PRO A 590 -21.34 4.03 15.53
C PRO A 590 -20.70 3.53 14.23
N ILE A 591 -19.54 4.05 13.83
CA ILE A 591 -18.80 3.60 12.64
C ILE A 591 -18.37 2.14 12.83
N VAL A 592 -17.83 1.79 14.00
CA VAL A 592 -17.48 0.40 14.33
C VAL A 592 -18.72 -0.51 14.26
N LYS A 593 -19.83 -0.10 14.87
CA LYS A 593 -21.08 -0.85 14.80
C LYS A 593 -21.53 -1.06 13.37
N GLU A 594 -21.58 0.01 12.57
CA GLU A 594 -22.05 -0.05 11.19
C GLU A 594 -21.23 -1.04 10.37
N PHE A 595 -19.90 -1.00 10.50
CA PHE A 595 -19.01 -1.94 9.80
C PHE A 595 -19.28 -3.40 10.21
N PHE A 596 -19.26 -3.70 11.50
CA PHE A 596 -19.44 -5.07 12.00
C PHE A 596 -20.85 -5.61 11.74
N GLU A 597 -21.90 -4.78 11.79
CA GLU A 597 -23.26 -5.20 11.42
C GLU A 597 -23.40 -5.43 9.89
N LEU A 598 -22.72 -4.64 9.07
CA LEU A 598 -22.71 -4.82 7.63
C LEU A 598 -22.06 -6.16 7.24
N GLU A 599 -20.92 -6.47 7.86
CA GLU A 599 -20.14 -7.69 7.58
C GLU A 599 -20.55 -8.89 8.46
N LYS A 600 -21.69 -8.79 9.14
CA LYS A 600 -22.20 -9.78 10.10
C LYS A 600 -22.20 -11.22 9.58
N LYS A 601 -22.55 -11.43 8.30
CA LYS A 601 -22.61 -12.77 7.71
C LYS A 601 -21.22 -13.43 7.69
N ASP A 602 -20.26 -12.72 7.15
CA ASP A 602 -18.88 -13.20 6.97
C ASP A 602 -18.18 -13.34 8.32
N ILE A 603 -18.41 -12.39 9.22
CA ILE A 603 -17.86 -12.41 10.58
C ILE A 603 -18.41 -13.58 11.39
N LYS A 604 -19.73 -13.86 11.32
CA LYS A 604 -20.31 -15.01 12.02
C LYS A 604 -19.72 -16.33 11.53
N ALA A 605 -19.47 -16.49 10.27
CA ALA A 605 -18.85 -17.69 9.74
C ALA A 605 -17.42 -17.90 10.30
N ILE A 606 -16.72 -16.81 10.68
CA ILE A 606 -15.37 -16.90 11.26
C ILE A 606 -15.41 -17.14 12.78
N ILE A 607 -16.30 -16.47 13.52
CA ILE A 607 -16.35 -16.57 14.98
C ILE A 607 -17.17 -17.75 15.51
N ASP A 608 -18.09 -18.27 14.71
CA ASP A 608 -18.97 -19.39 15.03
C ASP A 608 -19.13 -20.26 13.77
N PRO A 609 -18.06 -20.97 13.36
CA PRO A 609 -18.11 -21.83 12.16
C PRO A 609 -19.11 -22.98 12.36
N PRO A 610 -19.81 -23.42 11.28
CA PRO A 610 -20.67 -24.57 11.31
C PRO A 610 -19.94 -25.79 11.89
N LYS A 611 -20.60 -26.53 12.78
CA LYS A 611 -19.99 -27.68 13.48
C LYS A 611 -19.60 -28.83 12.56
N ASP A 612 -20.14 -28.84 11.33
CA ASP A 612 -19.92 -29.92 10.34
C ASP A 612 -18.64 -29.73 9.51
N ASP A 613 -17.98 -28.57 9.61
CA ASP A 613 -16.77 -28.24 8.84
C ASP A 613 -15.46 -28.34 9.64
N ILE A 614 -15.47 -28.97 10.82
CA ILE A 614 -14.22 -29.26 11.52
C ILE A 614 -13.69 -30.59 10.91
N PRO A 615 -12.64 -30.54 10.07
CA PRO A 615 -11.95 -31.77 9.71
C PRO A 615 -11.40 -32.34 11.02
N VAL A 616 -11.91 -33.48 11.43
CA VAL A 616 -11.28 -34.25 12.50
C VAL A 616 -9.89 -34.58 11.95
N ALA A 617 -8.87 -33.94 12.50
CA ALA A 617 -7.49 -34.29 12.19
C ALA A 617 -7.31 -35.73 12.67
N GLU A 618 -7.40 -36.68 11.75
CA GLU A 618 -6.94 -38.03 11.99
C GLU A 618 -5.45 -37.95 12.35
N PRO A 619 -4.97 -38.77 13.28
CA PRO A 619 -3.55 -38.83 13.61
C PRO A 619 -2.78 -39.15 12.33
N VAL A 620 -1.88 -38.22 11.95
CA VAL A 620 -1.04 -38.34 10.76
C VAL A 620 -0.11 -39.53 11.00
N GLU A 621 -0.44 -40.70 10.41
CA GLU A 621 0.54 -41.72 10.13
C GLU A 621 1.56 -41.15 9.15
N GLU A 622 2.86 -41.49 9.37
CA GLU A 622 3.95 -40.97 8.52
C GLU A 622 3.67 -41.24 7.03
N THR A 623 3.30 -40.18 6.31
CA THR A 623 2.94 -40.25 4.90
C THR A 623 4.19 -40.43 4.03
N SER A 624 4.09 -41.33 3.05
CA SER A 624 5.16 -41.59 2.07
C SER A 624 5.42 -40.35 1.18
N ALA A 625 6.62 -40.26 0.62
CA ALA A 625 7.05 -39.12 -0.24
C ALA A 625 6.10 -38.85 -1.41
N THR A 626 5.28 -39.82 -1.81
CA THR A 626 4.30 -39.72 -2.90
C THR A 626 3.05 -38.94 -2.48
N GLU A 627 2.60 -39.05 -1.22
CA GLU A 627 1.47 -38.30 -0.69
C GLU A 627 1.84 -36.84 -0.38
N ALA A 628 3.08 -36.58 0.01
CA ALA A 628 3.60 -35.22 0.18
C ALA A 628 3.62 -34.43 -1.15
N ALA A 629 3.76 -35.13 -2.28
CA ALA A 629 3.64 -34.51 -3.62
C ALA A 629 2.19 -34.18 -3.96
N ALA A 630 1.23 -35.04 -3.63
CA ALA A 630 -0.19 -34.81 -3.86
C ALA A 630 -0.75 -33.66 -3.00
N ILE A 631 -0.29 -33.53 -1.74
CA ILE A 631 -0.66 -32.41 -0.87
C ILE A 631 -0.09 -31.08 -1.40
N ARG A 632 1.10 -31.10 -2.03
CA ARG A 632 1.67 -29.92 -2.72
C ARG A 632 0.85 -29.52 -3.96
N GLU A 633 0.21 -30.46 -4.62
CA GLU A 633 -0.63 -30.21 -5.78
C GLU A 633 -2.01 -29.64 -5.40
N GLN A 634 -2.58 -30.04 -4.27
CA GLN A 634 -3.84 -29.49 -3.74
C GLN A 634 -3.70 -28.09 -3.14
N GLY A 635 -2.49 -27.67 -2.77
CA GLY A 635 -2.19 -26.31 -2.30
C GLY A 635 -2.05 -25.27 -3.41
N ARG A 636 -2.18 -25.64 -4.66
CA ARG A 636 -2.27 -24.70 -5.78
C ARG A 636 -3.63 -24.02 -5.72
N VAL A 637 -3.67 -22.80 -5.20
CA VAL A 637 -4.78 -21.90 -5.47
C VAL A 637 -4.74 -21.67 -6.99
N PRO A 638 -5.76 -22.09 -7.77
CA PRO A 638 -5.82 -21.73 -9.18
C PRO A 638 -5.71 -20.22 -9.23
N ALA A 639 -4.92 -19.71 -10.18
CA ALA A 639 -4.92 -18.29 -10.47
C ALA A 639 -6.36 -17.95 -10.88
N VAL A 640 -7.16 -17.45 -9.95
CA VAL A 640 -8.52 -17.00 -10.24
C VAL A 640 -8.36 -15.74 -11.06
N VAL A 641 -8.31 -15.93 -12.36
CA VAL A 641 -8.52 -14.87 -13.34
C VAL A 641 -10.00 -14.53 -13.24
N PRO A 642 -10.40 -13.33 -12.87
CA PRO A 642 -11.81 -12.95 -12.88
C PRO A 642 -12.37 -13.19 -14.28
N ASP A 643 -13.57 -13.79 -14.38
CA ASP A 643 -14.28 -14.06 -15.64
C ASP A 643 -14.53 -12.82 -16.53
N ASN A 644 -14.19 -11.63 -16.05
CA ASN A 644 -14.33 -10.34 -16.72
C ASN A 644 -13.01 -9.78 -17.30
N LEU A 645 -11.93 -10.53 -17.29
CA LEU A 645 -10.74 -10.13 -18.04
C LEU A 645 -10.94 -10.42 -19.51
N PRO A 646 -10.55 -9.51 -20.42
CA PRO A 646 -10.64 -9.76 -21.85
C PRO A 646 -9.97 -11.08 -22.20
N PRO A 647 -10.57 -11.92 -23.05
CA PRO A 647 -9.95 -13.16 -23.49
C PRO A 647 -8.57 -12.84 -24.10
N GLY A 648 -7.54 -13.55 -23.65
CA GLY A 648 -6.16 -13.39 -24.12
C GLY A 648 -5.15 -12.93 -23.08
N LEU A 649 -5.53 -12.64 -21.83
CA LEU A 649 -4.58 -12.22 -20.82
C LEU A 649 -3.91 -13.37 -20.04
N TYR A 650 -4.53 -14.55 -20.02
CA TYR A 650 -3.97 -15.74 -19.37
C TYR A 650 -4.67 -17.00 -19.89
N ASP A 651 -3.96 -17.83 -20.64
CA ASP A 651 -4.39 -19.19 -20.98
C ASP A 651 -3.37 -20.17 -20.37
N PRO A 652 -3.69 -20.80 -19.23
CA PRO A 652 -2.81 -21.79 -18.64
C PRO A 652 -2.76 -23.12 -19.42
N GLU A 653 -3.73 -23.41 -20.30
CA GLU A 653 -3.78 -24.66 -21.05
C GLU A 653 -3.00 -24.63 -22.38
N GLY A 654 -2.62 -23.43 -22.86
CA GLY A 654 -1.79 -23.26 -24.08
C GLY A 654 -0.29 -23.50 -23.92
N MET A 655 0.18 -23.85 -22.73
CA MET A 655 1.59 -24.19 -22.50
C MET A 655 1.81 -25.69 -22.69
N GLU A 656 1.89 -26.18 -23.92
CA GLU A 656 2.59 -27.43 -24.15
C GLU A 656 4.04 -27.29 -23.66
N PRO A 657 4.56 -28.27 -22.90
CA PRO A 657 5.96 -28.25 -22.51
C PRO A 657 6.81 -28.26 -23.77
N ILE A 658 7.59 -27.22 -23.98
CA ILE A 658 8.59 -27.17 -25.05
C ILE A 658 9.49 -28.37 -24.82
N LYS A 659 9.49 -29.33 -25.74
CA LYS A 659 10.50 -30.39 -25.81
C LYS A 659 11.84 -29.68 -25.97
N VAL A 660 12.61 -29.64 -24.90
CA VAL A 660 14.02 -29.28 -24.97
C VAL A 660 14.66 -30.32 -25.85
N HIS A 661 15.03 -29.95 -27.08
CA HIS A 661 15.94 -30.75 -27.85
C HIS A 661 17.24 -30.77 -27.06
N GLU A 662 17.60 -31.97 -26.59
CA GLU A 662 18.91 -32.23 -26.02
C GLU A 662 19.96 -31.75 -26.98
N ILE A 663 20.76 -30.79 -26.51
CA ILE A 663 21.99 -30.39 -27.18
C ILE A 663 22.92 -31.61 -27.10
N PRO A 664 23.47 -32.15 -28.20
CA PRO A 664 24.42 -33.23 -28.13
C PRO A 664 25.63 -32.79 -27.28
N ALA A 665 25.94 -33.57 -26.28
CA ALA A 665 27.13 -33.43 -25.48
C ALA A 665 28.31 -33.98 -26.28
N ASP A 666 28.84 -33.23 -27.22
CA ASP A 666 30.13 -33.48 -27.85
C ASP A 666 30.69 -32.15 -28.41
N LEU A 667 31.30 -31.38 -27.53
CA LEU A 667 32.40 -30.49 -27.92
C LEU A 667 33.49 -30.66 -26.86
N ASP A 668 34.42 -31.49 -27.27
CA ASP A 668 35.63 -31.83 -26.57
C ASP A 668 36.50 -30.59 -26.28
N ASP A 669 36.96 -30.56 -25.07
CA ASP A 669 37.85 -29.63 -24.43
C ASP A 669 39.25 -29.78 -25.02
N SER A 670 39.69 -28.83 -25.88
CA SER A 670 41.10 -28.61 -26.12
C SER A 670 41.40 -27.29 -26.83
N SER A 671 41.67 -26.26 -26.06
CA SER A 671 42.76 -25.30 -26.38
C SER A 671 43.07 -24.43 -25.15
N ASP A 672 44.08 -24.88 -24.41
CA ASP A 672 44.84 -24.04 -23.49
C ASP A 672 45.42 -22.83 -24.23
N ALA A 673 45.01 -21.64 -23.87
CA ALA A 673 45.75 -20.42 -24.13
C ALA A 673 46.01 -19.72 -22.80
N GLU A 674 47.21 -19.97 -22.25
CA GLU A 674 47.81 -19.24 -21.14
C GLU A 674 47.82 -17.73 -21.41
N ILE A 675 47.06 -16.96 -20.60
CA ILE A 675 47.33 -15.54 -20.44
C ILE A 675 48.08 -15.35 -19.14
N LYS A 676 49.37 -15.10 -19.24
CA LYS A 676 50.28 -14.73 -18.14
C LYS A 676 49.79 -13.41 -17.52
N ALA A 677 49.35 -13.48 -16.28
CA ALA A 677 49.18 -12.30 -15.42
C ALA A 677 50.51 -11.97 -14.77
N THR A 678 51.00 -10.74 -14.97
CA THR A 678 52.13 -10.16 -14.27
C THR A 678 51.68 -9.65 -12.91
N PRO A 679 52.36 -9.92 -11.80
CA PRO A 679 52.01 -9.42 -10.48
C PRO A 679 52.59 -8.01 -10.26
N VAL A 680 51.78 -7.03 -9.93
CA VAL A 680 52.24 -5.75 -9.38
C VAL A 680 52.14 -5.79 -7.88
N GLY A 681 53.25 -5.38 -7.29
CA GLY A 681 53.71 -5.51 -5.94
C GLY A 681 52.79 -5.13 -4.79
N GLY A 682 53.07 -5.79 -3.70
CA GLY A 682 52.50 -5.58 -2.39
C GLY A 682 52.82 -4.22 -1.79
N VAL A 683 51.90 -3.70 -1.01
CA VAL A 683 52.17 -2.64 -0.04
C VAL A 683 51.76 -3.13 1.33
N GLN A 684 52.74 -3.02 2.21
CA GLN A 684 52.80 -3.42 3.62
C GLN A 684 51.78 -2.68 4.50
N ARG A 685 51.29 -3.42 5.50
CA ARG A 685 50.67 -2.87 6.71
C ARG A 685 51.65 -1.99 7.47
N SER A 686 51.28 -0.77 7.84
CA SER A 686 51.87 -0.04 8.94
C SER A 686 50.83 0.67 9.81
N ALA A 687 50.83 0.23 11.04
CA ALA A 687 50.67 0.88 12.33
C ALA A 687 49.90 2.23 12.49
N ARG A 688 49.06 2.15 13.51
CA ARG A 688 48.49 3.24 14.33
C ARG A 688 49.32 4.51 14.38
N ARG A 689 48.67 5.66 14.16
CA ARG A 689 49.08 6.93 14.75
C ARG A 689 47.86 7.70 15.29
N THR A 690 48.05 8.16 16.51
CA THR A 690 47.27 9.04 17.37
C THR A 690 47.08 10.42 16.76
N ALA A 691 45.93 11.03 17.03
CA ALA A 691 45.59 12.40 16.68
C ALA A 691 46.32 13.43 17.57
N PRO A 692 46.71 14.61 17.04
CA PRO A 692 47.06 15.76 17.84
C PRO A 692 45.91 16.75 18.04
N PRO A 693 46.00 17.69 19.00
CA PRO A 693 44.88 18.47 19.52
C PRO A 693 44.54 19.72 18.69
N LEU A 694 43.32 20.17 18.87
CA LEU A 694 42.73 21.37 18.31
C LEU A 694 43.47 22.66 18.72
N SER A 695 43.74 23.54 17.74
CA SER A 695 44.06 24.95 17.96
C SER A 695 42.85 25.80 17.50
N GLU A 696 42.41 26.67 18.40
CA GLU A 696 41.38 27.70 18.18
C GLU A 696 41.95 28.82 17.30
N ASP A 697 41.17 29.22 16.27
CA ASP A 697 41.34 30.52 15.61
C ASP A 697 39.96 31.15 15.33
N PRO A 698 39.64 32.33 15.90
CA PRO A 698 38.34 32.95 15.80
C PRO A 698 38.33 34.07 14.76
N SER A 699 38.24 33.75 13.47
CA SER A 699 37.91 34.77 12.49
C SER A 699 37.52 34.19 11.12
N ALA A 700 36.24 33.81 10.92
CA ALA A 700 35.64 33.74 9.60
C ALA A 700 34.10 33.81 9.69
N ALA A 701 33.52 34.81 9.06
CA ALA A 701 32.11 35.02 8.95
C ALA A 701 31.41 33.90 8.14
N PRO A 702 30.17 33.55 8.45
CA PRO A 702 29.44 32.46 7.76
C PRO A 702 28.90 32.91 6.43
N LEU A 703 29.25 32.16 5.39
CA LEU A 703 28.64 32.20 4.08
C LEU A 703 27.24 31.55 4.14
N ALA A 704 26.25 32.19 3.50
CA ALA A 704 24.89 31.73 3.41
C ALA A 704 24.76 30.39 2.66
N PRO A 705 23.87 29.47 3.08
CA PRO A 705 23.68 28.21 2.40
C PRO A 705 22.85 28.38 1.12
N ARG A 706 23.30 27.74 0.05
CA ARG A 706 22.61 27.58 -1.22
C ARG A 706 21.33 26.75 -1.03
N ARG A 707 20.25 27.19 -1.67
CA ARG A 707 18.99 26.46 -1.82
C ARG A 707 19.23 25.15 -2.59
N GLY A 708 18.71 24.07 -2.06
CA GLY A 708 18.58 22.76 -2.73
C GLY A 708 18.67 21.65 -1.71
N ASP A 709 17.53 21.22 -1.25
CA ASP A 709 17.07 19.85 -1.00
C ASP A 709 15.92 19.93 0.02
N SER A 710 14.72 19.72 -0.51
CA SER A 710 13.49 19.75 0.28
C SER A 710 13.03 18.33 0.59
N ASP A 711 13.41 17.81 1.74
CA ASP A 711 12.70 16.70 2.37
C ASP A 711 11.41 17.21 3.03
N TYR A 712 10.42 17.52 2.20
CA TYR A 712 9.09 17.90 2.66
C TYR A 712 8.10 16.78 2.39
N ILE A 713 7.66 16.11 3.45
CA ILE A 713 6.53 15.17 3.41
C ILE A 713 5.26 15.96 3.77
N PRO A 714 4.29 16.15 2.86
CA PRO A 714 3.07 16.88 3.15
C PRO A 714 2.18 16.08 4.11
N GLY A 715 1.76 16.71 5.18
CA GLY A 715 0.80 16.15 6.14
C GLY A 715 1.23 16.13 7.61
N LEU A 716 2.45 16.50 7.92
CA LEU A 716 2.91 16.61 9.30
C LEU A 716 2.78 18.05 9.79
N PRO A 717 2.24 18.30 10.99
CA PRO A 717 2.23 19.64 11.57
C PRO A 717 3.66 20.07 11.88
N ARG A 718 4.06 21.22 11.35
CA ARG A 718 5.34 21.85 11.70
C ARG A 718 5.36 22.12 13.19
N GLN A 719 6.37 21.65 13.87
CA GLN A 719 6.69 22.11 15.22
C GLN A 719 7.12 23.57 15.13
N ILE A 720 6.42 24.45 15.81
CA ILE A 720 6.76 25.88 15.92
C ILE A 720 7.82 26.00 17.02
N PRO A 721 8.98 26.61 16.77
CA PRO A 721 9.91 26.97 17.81
C PRO A 721 9.30 28.07 18.70
N ARG A 722 9.19 27.79 19.98
CA ARG A 722 8.91 28.85 20.98
C ARG A 722 10.18 29.67 21.20
N HIS A 723 10.24 30.86 20.66
CA HIS A 723 11.04 31.95 21.18
C HIS A 723 10.21 33.21 21.13
N LEU A 724 9.92 33.78 22.30
CA LEU A 724 10.14 35.13 22.76
C LEU A 724 9.18 35.44 23.90
N ASN A 725 9.74 35.41 25.10
CA ASN A 725 9.22 36.15 26.27
C ASN A 725 9.46 37.64 26.02
N HIS A 726 8.43 38.42 25.83
CA HIS A 726 8.43 39.82 26.16
C HIS A 726 7.24 40.09 27.07
N THR A 727 7.54 40.36 28.31
CA THR A 727 6.66 40.92 29.35
C THR A 727 6.24 42.31 28.93
N VAL A 728 4.95 42.55 28.79
CA VAL A 728 4.32 43.87 28.77
C VAL A 728 3.26 43.88 29.86
N PRO A 729 3.22 44.91 30.74
CA PRO A 729 2.31 44.92 31.88
C PRO A 729 0.85 45.15 31.45
N VAL A 730 -0.05 44.28 31.92
CA VAL A 730 -1.47 44.42 31.72
C VAL A 730 -2.04 45.33 32.80
N THR A 731 -2.53 46.50 32.41
CA THR A 731 -3.41 47.34 33.22
C THR A 731 -4.84 46.76 33.15
N SER A 732 -5.40 46.47 34.32
CA SER A 732 -6.78 46.01 34.49
C SER A 732 -7.79 47.09 34.16
N PRO A 733 -8.89 46.81 33.46
CA PRO A 733 -10.10 47.65 33.52
C PRO A 733 -11.09 47.15 34.59
N ALA A 734 -11.73 48.12 35.24
CA ALA A 734 -12.64 47.98 36.34
C ALA A 734 -13.96 47.23 36.00
N PRO A 735 -14.71 46.75 37.03
CA PRO A 735 -15.90 45.91 36.85
C PRO A 735 -17.11 46.73 36.39
N ARG A 736 -17.85 46.23 35.39
CA ARG A 736 -19.19 46.71 35.00
C ARG A 736 -20.27 46.04 35.84
N ALA A 737 -21.24 46.82 36.24
CA ALA A 737 -22.44 46.49 37.04
C ALA A 737 -23.41 45.54 36.30
N PRO A 738 -24.27 44.80 37.05
CA PRO A 738 -25.21 43.82 36.49
C PRO A 738 -26.42 44.52 35.82
N MET A 739 -26.89 43.96 34.70
CA MET A 739 -28.18 44.26 34.10
C MET A 739 -29.27 43.29 34.57
N PRO A 740 -30.54 43.69 34.62
CA PRO A 740 -31.62 42.95 35.27
C PRO A 740 -32.16 41.80 34.39
N ALA A 741 -32.70 40.81 35.11
CA ALA A 741 -33.47 39.72 34.53
C ALA A 741 -34.82 40.26 34.02
N ASP A 742 -35.18 39.85 32.77
CA ASP A 742 -36.52 39.52 32.33
C ASP A 742 -36.46 39.15 30.83
N ASP A 743 -37.34 38.18 30.49
CA ASP A 743 -37.66 37.66 29.15
C ASP A 743 -36.95 36.40 28.71
N ILE A 744 -37.48 35.27 29.16
CA ILE A 744 -37.39 33.96 28.53
C ILE A 744 -38.73 33.62 27.87
N PRO A 745 -38.78 33.30 26.57
CA PRO A 745 -39.90 32.56 26.02
C PRO A 745 -39.59 31.06 26.05
N MET A 746 -40.49 30.32 26.70
CA MET A 746 -40.60 28.86 26.64
C MET A 746 -40.94 28.40 25.21
N ALA A 747 -40.30 27.36 24.71
CA ALA A 747 -40.77 26.59 23.58
C ALA A 747 -41.05 25.14 24.01
N GLU A 748 -42.24 24.71 23.67
CA GLU A 748 -42.80 23.40 23.92
C GLU A 748 -42.15 22.25 23.08
N PRO A 749 -42.35 21.00 23.43
CA PRO A 749 -41.70 19.83 22.86
C PRO A 749 -42.44 19.28 21.63
N LEU A 750 -41.70 18.84 20.65
CA LEU A 750 -42.06 17.79 19.71
C LEU A 750 -40.89 16.81 19.53
#